data_951f9471a53ca5565dd8a43aa07c08d6
#
_entry.id   951f9471a53ca5565dd8a43aa07c08d6
#
_cell.length_a   1.000
_cell.length_b   1.000
_cell.length_c   1.000
_cell.angle_alpha   90.00
_cell.angle_beta   90.00
_cell.angle_gamma   90.00
#
_symmetry.space_group_name_H-M   'P 1'
#
loop_
_entity.id
_entity.type
_entity.pdbx_description
1 polymer ?
#
loop_
_entity_poly.entity_id
_entity_poly.type
_entity_poly.pdbx_seq_one_letter_code
_entity_poly.pdbx_strand_id
1 'polypeptide(L)'
;MILLKKLVLAEKPSVGREIAKVLKCNNNKGSYIEGKDYVITWALGHLVELQSPEDYYNKLKTWSMETLPMLPKHMKLKVIKKATKQFYEVKKQMERKDIDEIIIATDAGREGELVARWIIEKAHVKKPIKRLWISSQTDKAILDGFKNLKPGENYNNLYKAAQCRAEADWLVGLNVTRALTCKYNAQLSAGRVQSPTLAMIVQREEDIKNFKPKEYSTILIETDKCNFTWINKDNNSRIFKNDFKEKVVANLNEKKSGKIININESNKKKFSPQLYDLTELQRDCNKIFGYSAKQTLNIMQRLYENHKLLTYPRTDSRYISKDIVSTIPERLKAVATGEFRTIANDLLKNPIKANKSFVDDNKVSDHHAIIPTEEKGNLANLSSDERRVYELVVKRFLSVLMPPFEYIQTTLTGEVNGEKLIAKGKVVKSKGWKKLYDREVYDEGEEDIKEQELPKLKEGDEFKVLKVNVKKGETKPPARFNEGTLLSAMENPQKFISIDKSSAKTLGETGGLGTVATRADIIEKLFNSFVIEKRGKEIIPTSKGKQLIDLVPKDLKSPLLTANWEEMLERISKGKGDSKKFIKDIRNYTVALVEDVKLGESKFHHDNLTGKKCPQCGKYMLEVKGKNGTMNVCQDRECGYRENISRITNARCPECKKKLELRGHGEGKIYICPGANCNFREKESQFKKRFEKNNKTNKREVNRIMQKMKKEANEDVNNPFADLLSGLKFD
;
A
#
# COMPACT_ATOMS: atom_id res chain seq x y z
N MET A 1 -28.67 37.96 -24.49
CA MET A 1 -27.67 36.97 -24.99
C MET A 1 -27.20 36.16 -23.79
N ILE A 2 -27.46 34.83 -23.77
CA ILE A 2 -26.99 33.99 -22.68
C ILE A 2 -25.47 33.89 -22.83
N LEU A 3 -24.75 34.29 -21.77
CA LEU A 3 -23.27 34.16 -21.75
C LEU A 3 -22.97 32.68 -21.61
N LEU A 4 -22.36 32.08 -22.63
CA LEU A 4 -21.99 30.68 -22.63
C LEU A 4 -20.80 30.45 -21.70
N LYS A 5 -20.86 29.39 -20.89
CA LYS A 5 -19.83 28.99 -19.93
C LYS A 5 -19.32 27.57 -20.24
N LYS A 6 -18.17 27.25 -19.72
CA LYS A 6 -17.56 25.91 -19.82
C LYS A 6 -17.69 25.18 -18.50
N LEU A 7 -18.08 23.90 -18.55
CA LEU A 7 -18.13 23.05 -17.36
C LEU A 7 -16.81 22.32 -17.17
N VAL A 8 -16.21 22.47 -16.01
CA VAL A 8 -15.01 21.71 -15.59
C VAL A 8 -15.44 20.58 -14.67
N LEU A 9 -15.13 19.34 -15.06
CA LEU A 9 -15.35 18.14 -14.24
C LEU A 9 -14.04 17.68 -13.64
N ALA A 10 -13.81 17.98 -12.35
CA ALA A 10 -12.67 17.52 -11.58
C ALA A 10 -12.93 16.13 -10.97
N GLU A 11 -11.88 15.40 -10.59
CA GLU A 11 -12.02 14.07 -9.99
C GLU A 11 -12.47 14.12 -8.53
N LYS A 12 -12.05 15.17 -7.80
CA LYS A 12 -12.32 15.35 -6.37
C LYS A 12 -12.65 16.78 -6.01
N PRO A 13 -13.35 16.99 -4.87
CA PRO A 13 -13.69 18.35 -4.41
C PRO A 13 -12.48 19.26 -4.18
N SER A 14 -11.35 18.69 -3.69
CA SER A 14 -10.11 19.44 -3.46
C SER A 14 -9.55 20.00 -4.75
N VAL A 15 -9.43 19.17 -5.79
CA VAL A 15 -8.95 19.57 -7.13
C VAL A 15 -9.89 20.61 -7.74
N GLY A 16 -11.21 20.40 -7.64
CA GLY A 16 -12.20 21.36 -8.15
C GLY A 16 -12.07 22.75 -7.49
N ARG A 17 -11.82 22.79 -6.18
CA ARG A 17 -11.60 24.05 -5.45
C ARG A 17 -10.31 24.77 -5.86
N GLU A 18 -9.20 24.04 -6.06
CA GLU A 18 -7.96 24.63 -6.54
C GLU A 18 -8.11 25.20 -7.96
N ILE A 19 -8.73 24.46 -8.86
CA ILE A 19 -9.05 24.95 -10.21
C ILE A 19 -9.93 26.21 -10.14
N ALA A 20 -10.95 26.20 -9.27
CA ALA A 20 -11.85 27.33 -9.08
C ALA A 20 -11.09 28.60 -8.62
N LYS A 21 -10.20 28.44 -7.65
CA LYS A 21 -9.34 29.52 -7.15
C LYS A 21 -8.50 30.12 -8.27
N VAL A 22 -7.82 29.29 -9.04
CA VAL A 22 -6.95 29.70 -10.15
C VAL A 22 -7.73 30.40 -11.27
N LEU A 23 -8.94 29.91 -11.59
CA LEU A 23 -9.83 30.48 -12.60
C LEU A 23 -10.72 31.62 -12.06
N LYS A 24 -10.48 32.07 -10.83
CA LYS A 24 -11.22 33.19 -10.16
C LYS A 24 -12.73 32.93 -10.08
N CYS A 25 -13.14 31.68 -9.87
CA CYS A 25 -14.52 31.31 -9.63
C CYS A 25 -14.80 31.35 -8.13
N ASN A 26 -15.71 32.25 -7.66
CA ASN A 26 -15.90 32.54 -6.25
C ASN A 26 -17.30 32.18 -5.71
N ASN A 27 -18.28 31.88 -6.59
CA ASN A 27 -19.66 31.61 -6.18
C ASN A 27 -19.81 30.12 -5.83
N ASN A 28 -19.54 29.78 -4.58
CA ASN A 28 -19.62 28.39 -4.10
C ASN A 28 -21.08 28.01 -3.77
N LYS A 29 -21.58 26.97 -4.46
CA LYS A 29 -22.93 26.39 -4.31
C LYS A 29 -22.93 25.02 -3.61
N GLY A 30 -21.81 24.63 -2.98
CA GLY A 30 -21.65 23.36 -2.27
C GLY A 30 -21.20 22.20 -3.18
N SER A 31 -21.99 21.83 -4.18
CA SER A 31 -21.68 20.75 -5.16
C SER A 31 -20.96 21.25 -6.42
N TYR A 32 -20.87 22.55 -6.62
CA TYR A 32 -20.12 23.20 -7.69
C TYR A 32 -19.74 24.64 -7.31
N ILE A 33 -18.81 25.21 -8.05
CA ILE A 33 -18.37 26.61 -7.89
C ILE A 33 -18.51 27.31 -9.24
N GLU A 34 -19.12 28.47 -9.25
CA GLU A 34 -19.43 29.19 -10.49
C GLU A 34 -18.66 30.50 -10.57
N GLY A 35 -18.10 30.77 -11.76
CA GLY A 35 -17.46 32.01 -12.14
C GLY A 35 -18.15 32.65 -13.35
N LYS A 36 -17.47 33.65 -13.96
CA LYS A 36 -17.96 34.31 -15.16
C LYS A 36 -17.98 33.37 -16.36
N ASP A 37 -16.87 32.64 -16.60
CA ASP A 37 -16.66 31.84 -17.82
C ASP A 37 -16.72 30.33 -17.55
N TYR A 38 -16.66 29.90 -16.27
CA TYR A 38 -16.55 28.51 -15.88
C TYR A 38 -17.55 28.14 -14.78
N VAL A 39 -18.04 26.91 -14.86
CA VAL A 39 -18.72 26.18 -13.80
C VAL A 39 -17.88 24.97 -13.44
N ILE A 40 -17.44 24.84 -12.21
CA ILE A 40 -16.53 23.77 -11.77
C ILE A 40 -17.29 22.85 -10.84
N THR A 41 -17.43 21.61 -11.23
CA THR A 41 -17.99 20.53 -10.43
C THR A 41 -16.99 19.37 -10.33
N TRP A 42 -17.32 18.35 -9.53
CA TRP A 42 -16.39 17.26 -9.25
C TRP A 42 -17.08 15.95 -9.01
N ALA A 43 -16.34 14.89 -9.26
CA ALA A 43 -16.68 13.55 -8.82
C ALA A 43 -16.19 13.31 -7.36
N LEU A 44 -16.40 12.13 -6.83
CA LEU A 44 -15.90 11.66 -5.52
C LEU A 44 -15.03 10.38 -5.73
N GLY A 45 -14.24 10.37 -6.80
CA GLY A 45 -13.76 9.18 -7.45
C GLY A 45 -14.83 8.63 -8.38
N HIS A 46 -15.04 7.31 -8.45
CA HIS A 46 -16.10 6.74 -9.29
C HIS A 46 -17.50 7.10 -8.79
N LEU A 47 -18.32 7.71 -9.65
CA LEU A 47 -19.78 7.90 -9.46
C LEU A 47 -20.59 6.83 -10.20
N VAL A 48 -19.97 6.20 -11.17
CA VAL A 48 -20.57 5.22 -12.10
C VAL A 48 -19.71 3.96 -12.14
N GLU A 49 -20.33 2.81 -12.22
CA GLU A 49 -19.71 1.49 -12.31
C GLU A 49 -20.41 0.60 -13.33
N LEU A 50 -19.79 -0.53 -13.71
CA LEU A 50 -20.47 -1.55 -14.51
C LEU A 50 -21.61 -2.16 -13.70
N GLN A 51 -22.71 -2.51 -14.39
CA GLN A 51 -23.85 -3.19 -13.77
C GLN A 51 -23.40 -4.52 -13.13
N SER A 52 -24.02 -4.85 -12.00
CA SER A 52 -23.85 -6.16 -11.36
C SER A 52 -24.59 -7.24 -12.15
N PRO A 53 -24.23 -8.52 -12.01
CA PRO A 53 -24.93 -9.59 -12.74
C PRO A 53 -26.44 -9.59 -12.60
N GLU A 54 -26.95 -9.32 -11.40
CA GLU A 54 -28.37 -9.24 -11.09
C GLU A 54 -29.14 -8.10 -11.82
N ASP A 55 -28.40 -7.06 -12.23
CA ASP A 55 -28.98 -5.94 -12.99
C ASP A 55 -29.24 -6.33 -14.46
N TYR A 56 -28.58 -7.40 -14.96
CA TYR A 56 -28.80 -7.92 -16.31
C TYR A 56 -29.94 -8.92 -16.34
N TYR A 57 -29.94 -9.90 -15.41
CA TYR A 57 -30.94 -10.96 -15.33
C TYR A 57 -31.21 -11.32 -13.87
N ASN A 58 -32.46 -11.31 -13.45
CA ASN A 58 -32.84 -11.58 -12.05
C ASN A 58 -32.38 -12.98 -11.58
N LYS A 59 -32.32 -13.98 -12.47
CA LYS A 59 -31.76 -15.31 -12.16
C LYS A 59 -30.30 -15.29 -11.71
N LEU A 60 -29.52 -14.26 -12.06
CA LEU A 60 -28.12 -14.11 -11.63
C LEU A 60 -27.99 -13.56 -10.22
N LYS A 61 -29.09 -13.24 -9.53
CA LYS A 61 -29.07 -12.89 -8.10
C LYS A 61 -28.68 -14.10 -7.25
N THR A 62 -29.14 -15.27 -7.62
CA THR A 62 -28.77 -16.55 -7.00
C THR A 62 -27.51 -17.09 -7.68
N TRP A 63 -26.51 -17.48 -6.88
CA TRP A 63 -25.29 -18.04 -7.42
C TRP A 63 -25.47 -19.54 -7.67
N SER A 64 -25.43 -19.96 -8.94
CA SER A 64 -25.49 -21.35 -9.38
C SER A 64 -24.46 -21.60 -10.47
N MET A 65 -23.93 -22.83 -10.54
CA MET A 65 -23.02 -23.26 -11.61
C MET A 65 -23.71 -23.27 -12.99
N GLU A 66 -25.01 -23.51 -13.04
CA GLU A 66 -25.81 -23.54 -14.28
C GLU A 66 -25.87 -22.17 -14.98
N THR A 67 -25.73 -21.09 -14.20
CA THR A 67 -25.81 -19.73 -14.75
C THR A 67 -24.44 -19.19 -15.20
N LEU A 68 -23.39 -20.03 -15.17
CA LEU A 68 -22.03 -19.67 -15.55
C LEU A 68 -21.61 -20.30 -16.89
N PRO A 69 -20.86 -19.58 -17.74
CA PRO A 69 -20.35 -18.23 -17.52
C PRO A 69 -21.37 -17.11 -17.75
N MET A 70 -21.25 -16.02 -16.99
CA MET A 70 -22.03 -14.79 -17.18
C MET A 70 -21.33 -13.91 -18.22
N LEU A 71 -21.93 -13.80 -19.42
CA LEU A 71 -21.36 -13.07 -20.55
C LEU A 71 -22.43 -12.12 -21.15
N PRO A 72 -22.72 -10.98 -20.49
CA PRO A 72 -23.68 -10.01 -21.04
C PRO A 72 -23.28 -9.57 -22.46
N LYS A 73 -24.24 -9.51 -23.38
CA LYS A 73 -23.98 -9.11 -24.77
C LYS A 73 -23.34 -7.73 -24.85
N HIS A 74 -23.84 -6.79 -24.05
CA HIS A 74 -23.29 -5.44 -23.90
C HIS A 74 -23.12 -5.13 -22.42
N MET A 75 -21.96 -4.58 -22.06
CA MET A 75 -21.71 -4.08 -20.71
C MET A 75 -22.46 -2.76 -20.51
N LYS A 76 -23.21 -2.65 -19.41
CA LYS A 76 -24.02 -1.48 -19.08
C LYS A 76 -23.50 -0.79 -17.82
N LEU A 77 -23.77 0.50 -17.71
CA LEU A 77 -23.36 1.34 -16.59
C LEU A 77 -24.51 1.58 -15.60
N LYS A 78 -24.19 1.65 -14.32
CA LYS A 78 -25.11 2.10 -13.26
C LYS A 78 -24.45 3.13 -12.35
N VAL A 79 -25.29 3.96 -11.73
CA VAL A 79 -24.82 4.92 -10.71
C VAL A 79 -24.57 4.18 -9.40
N ILE A 80 -23.44 4.45 -8.77
CA ILE A 80 -23.10 3.90 -7.45
C ILE A 80 -24.05 4.49 -6.40
N LYS A 81 -24.76 3.64 -5.65
CA LYS A 81 -25.81 4.05 -4.69
C LYS A 81 -25.36 5.16 -3.73
N LYS A 82 -24.15 5.06 -3.19
CA LYS A 82 -23.60 6.07 -2.27
C LYS A 82 -23.24 7.39 -2.94
N ALA A 83 -23.04 7.40 -4.25
CA ALA A 83 -22.65 8.56 -5.05
C ALA A 83 -23.83 9.18 -5.81
N THR A 84 -25.05 8.68 -5.63
CA THR A 84 -26.26 9.07 -6.37
C THR A 84 -26.49 10.58 -6.32
N LYS A 85 -26.42 11.20 -5.15
CA LYS A 85 -26.60 12.64 -4.98
C LYS A 85 -25.62 13.44 -5.83
N GLN A 86 -24.34 13.11 -5.73
CA GLN A 86 -23.30 13.83 -6.47
C GLN A 86 -23.41 13.61 -7.98
N PHE A 87 -23.74 12.39 -8.42
CA PHE A 87 -23.96 12.12 -9.84
C PHE A 87 -25.05 13.02 -10.42
N TYR A 88 -26.21 13.15 -9.76
CA TYR A 88 -27.29 13.98 -10.26
C TYR A 88 -26.97 15.48 -10.21
N GLU A 89 -26.19 15.93 -9.23
CA GLU A 89 -25.70 17.31 -9.21
C GLU A 89 -24.77 17.58 -10.40
N VAL A 90 -23.80 16.68 -10.68
CA VAL A 90 -22.90 16.80 -11.84
C VAL A 90 -23.71 16.78 -13.14
N LYS A 91 -24.66 15.83 -13.28
CA LYS A 91 -25.53 15.74 -14.44
C LYS A 91 -26.31 17.03 -14.66
N LYS A 92 -26.91 17.60 -13.60
CA LYS A 92 -27.67 18.87 -13.66
C LYS A 92 -26.80 20.02 -14.20
N GLN A 93 -25.53 20.10 -13.79
CA GLN A 93 -24.62 21.12 -14.32
C GLN A 93 -24.29 20.86 -15.80
N MET A 94 -24.12 19.61 -16.21
CA MET A 94 -23.86 19.23 -17.61
C MET A 94 -25.04 19.56 -18.55
N GLU A 95 -26.27 19.46 -18.07
CA GLU A 95 -27.52 19.69 -18.83
C GLU A 95 -27.90 21.17 -18.94
N ARG A 96 -27.21 22.07 -18.25
CA ARG A 96 -27.50 23.54 -18.30
C ARG A 96 -27.40 24.04 -19.75
N LYS A 97 -28.32 24.93 -20.13
CA LYS A 97 -28.37 25.53 -21.46
C LYS A 97 -27.25 26.54 -21.73
N ASP A 98 -26.71 27.15 -20.64
CA ASP A 98 -25.59 28.08 -20.70
C ASP A 98 -24.22 27.39 -20.70
N ILE A 99 -24.14 26.06 -20.64
CA ILE A 99 -22.92 25.28 -20.81
C ILE A 99 -22.82 24.79 -22.25
N ASP A 100 -21.75 25.13 -22.94
CA ASP A 100 -21.48 24.75 -24.33
C ASP A 100 -20.42 23.65 -24.47
N GLU A 101 -19.52 23.52 -23.51
CA GLU A 101 -18.37 22.60 -23.56
C GLU A 101 -18.11 21.97 -22.19
N ILE A 102 -17.67 20.72 -22.17
CA ILE A 102 -17.21 20.00 -20.96
C ILE A 102 -15.69 19.86 -20.99
N ILE A 103 -15.02 20.35 -19.96
CA ILE A 103 -13.57 20.16 -19.77
C ILE A 103 -13.36 19.07 -18.73
N ILE A 104 -12.84 17.93 -19.17
CA ILE A 104 -12.43 16.84 -18.28
C ILE A 104 -11.13 17.25 -17.58
N ALA A 105 -11.17 17.41 -16.27
CA ALA A 105 -10.07 17.79 -15.39
C ALA A 105 -9.85 16.74 -14.29
N THR A 106 -10.16 15.47 -14.58
CA THR A 106 -9.79 14.32 -13.74
C THR A 106 -8.31 14.00 -13.89
N ASP A 107 -7.77 13.15 -13.03
CA ASP A 107 -6.36 12.77 -13.03
C ASP A 107 -5.88 12.40 -14.46
N ALA A 108 -4.65 12.76 -14.77
CA ALA A 108 -4.06 12.61 -16.11
C ALA A 108 -3.64 11.17 -16.38
N GLY A 109 -4.60 10.24 -16.49
CA GLY A 109 -4.35 8.81 -16.66
C GLY A 109 -5.57 8.03 -17.15
N ARG A 110 -5.38 6.73 -17.37
CA ARG A 110 -6.46 5.81 -17.82
C ARG A 110 -7.69 5.84 -16.91
N GLU A 111 -7.47 5.79 -15.60
CA GLU A 111 -8.56 5.75 -14.62
C GLU A 111 -9.33 7.07 -14.57
N GLY A 112 -8.63 8.21 -14.59
CA GLY A 112 -9.28 9.52 -14.62
C GLY A 112 -10.11 9.73 -15.89
N GLU A 113 -9.62 9.26 -17.04
CA GLU A 113 -10.39 9.28 -18.29
C GLU A 113 -11.66 8.42 -18.21
N LEU A 114 -11.54 7.20 -17.62
CA LEU A 114 -12.68 6.29 -17.40
C LEU A 114 -13.73 6.92 -16.49
N VAL A 115 -13.32 7.49 -15.37
CA VAL A 115 -14.24 8.15 -14.41
C VAL A 115 -15.08 9.23 -15.12
N ALA A 116 -14.41 10.13 -15.82
CA ALA A 116 -15.09 11.23 -16.48
C ALA A 116 -16.02 10.77 -17.61
N ARG A 117 -15.53 9.88 -18.50
CA ARG A 117 -16.30 9.39 -19.64
C ARG A 117 -17.52 8.59 -19.22
N TRP A 118 -17.41 7.74 -18.20
CA TRP A 118 -18.56 7.00 -17.69
C TRP A 118 -19.64 7.90 -17.09
N ILE A 119 -19.23 9.02 -16.43
CA ILE A 119 -20.18 10.01 -15.91
C ILE A 119 -20.92 10.69 -17.08
N ILE A 120 -20.21 11.14 -18.12
CA ILE A 120 -20.77 11.82 -19.28
C ILE A 120 -21.70 10.86 -20.06
N GLU A 121 -21.25 9.62 -20.27
CA GLU A 121 -22.05 8.57 -20.96
C GLU A 121 -23.32 8.25 -20.18
N LYS A 122 -23.24 8.06 -18.87
CA LYS A 122 -24.39 7.74 -18.01
C LYS A 122 -25.35 8.94 -17.85
N ALA A 123 -24.85 10.16 -17.96
CA ALA A 123 -25.66 11.37 -17.99
C ALA A 123 -26.37 11.58 -19.34
N HIS A 124 -25.97 10.86 -20.41
CA HIS A 124 -26.48 10.99 -21.79
C HIS A 124 -26.25 12.39 -22.38
N VAL A 125 -25.16 13.06 -22.03
CA VAL A 125 -24.85 14.42 -22.52
C VAL A 125 -23.98 14.36 -23.76
N LYS A 126 -24.33 15.17 -24.79
CA LYS A 126 -23.68 15.21 -26.10
C LYS A 126 -23.06 16.59 -26.37
N LYS A 127 -22.27 17.11 -25.42
CA LYS A 127 -21.54 18.38 -25.60
C LYS A 127 -20.11 18.11 -26.03
N PRO A 128 -19.47 19.08 -26.73
CA PRO A 128 -18.05 18.99 -27.02
C PRO A 128 -17.22 18.76 -25.76
N ILE A 129 -16.17 17.92 -25.89
CA ILE A 129 -15.31 17.55 -24.76
C ILE A 129 -13.91 18.07 -25.04
N LYS A 130 -13.33 18.73 -24.05
CA LYS A 130 -11.89 19.02 -23.97
C LYS A 130 -11.26 18.37 -22.77
N ARG A 131 -9.95 18.21 -22.82
CA ARG A 131 -9.17 17.53 -21.79
C ARG A 131 -8.09 18.46 -21.24
N LEU A 132 -8.12 18.70 -19.95
CA LEU A 132 -7.02 19.26 -19.19
C LEU A 132 -6.05 18.11 -18.82
N TRP A 133 -4.82 18.20 -19.33
CA TRP A 133 -3.79 17.18 -19.05
C TRP A 133 -2.61 17.84 -18.35
N ILE A 134 -2.55 17.69 -17.04
CA ILE A 134 -1.50 18.26 -16.19
C ILE A 134 -1.01 17.20 -15.20
N SER A 135 0.30 17.16 -14.94
CA SER A 135 0.94 16.28 -13.97
C SER A 135 1.25 16.98 -12.63
N SER A 136 0.97 18.28 -12.53
CA SER A 136 1.16 19.10 -11.35
C SER A 136 -0.08 19.95 -11.09
N GLN A 137 -0.36 20.27 -9.82
CA GLN A 137 -1.49 21.11 -9.37
C GLN A 137 -1.04 22.50 -8.90
N THR A 138 0.12 22.98 -9.36
CA THR A 138 0.54 24.35 -9.11
C THR A 138 -0.36 25.33 -9.89
N ASP A 139 -0.54 26.54 -9.38
CA ASP A 139 -1.32 27.59 -10.07
C ASP A 139 -0.82 27.79 -11.53
N LYS A 140 0.49 27.79 -11.73
CA LYS A 140 1.11 27.90 -13.03
C LYS A 140 0.74 26.73 -13.97
N ALA A 141 0.84 25.48 -13.48
CA ALA A 141 0.52 24.29 -14.29
C ALA A 141 -0.96 24.26 -14.67
N ILE A 142 -1.85 24.67 -13.77
CA ILE A 142 -3.29 24.77 -14.05
C ILE A 142 -3.53 25.84 -15.14
N LEU A 143 -2.98 27.05 -15.00
CA LEU A 143 -3.16 28.14 -15.98
C LEU A 143 -2.63 27.75 -17.36
N ASP A 144 -1.44 27.18 -17.41
CA ASP A 144 -0.83 26.73 -18.68
C ASP A 144 -1.60 25.55 -19.28
N GLY A 145 -2.13 24.65 -18.46
CA GLY A 145 -3.00 23.56 -18.91
C GLY A 145 -4.30 24.08 -19.54
N PHE A 146 -4.95 25.08 -18.94
CA PHE A 146 -6.16 25.67 -19.49
C PHE A 146 -5.91 26.45 -20.80
N LYS A 147 -4.72 27.01 -21.01
CA LYS A 147 -4.31 27.59 -22.30
C LYS A 147 -4.11 26.53 -23.39
N ASN A 148 -3.75 25.30 -22.98
CA ASN A 148 -3.36 24.20 -23.87
C ASN A 148 -4.34 23.02 -23.84
N LEU A 149 -5.64 23.26 -23.65
CA LEU A 149 -6.67 22.22 -23.66
C LEU A 149 -6.66 21.48 -24.98
N LYS A 150 -6.70 20.14 -24.90
CA LYS A 150 -6.73 19.26 -26.07
C LYS A 150 -8.14 18.74 -26.36
N PRO A 151 -8.51 18.47 -27.62
CA PRO A 151 -9.76 17.81 -27.96
C PRO A 151 -9.88 16.46 -27.20
N GLY A 152 -11.08 16.16 -26.69
CA GLY A 152 -11.33 14.89 -25.98
C GLY A 152 -11.10 13.65 -26.85
N GLU A 153 -11.26 13.80 -28.17
CA GLU A 153 -11.06 12.73 -29.16
C GLU A 153 -9.64 12.15 -29.13
N ASN A 154 -8.63 12.95 -28.81
CA ASN A 154 -7.25 12.51 -28.70
C ASN A 154 -7.05 11.43 -27.62
N TYR A 155 -7.97 11.32 -26.67
CA TYR A 155 -7.94 10.37 -25.54
C TYR A 155 -8.89 9.18 -25.73
N ASN A 156 -9.55 9.03 -26.90
CA ASN A 156 -10.48 7.94 -27.15
C ASN A 156 -9.83 6.55 -27.02
N ASN A 157 -8.58 6.39 -27.46
CA ASN A 157 -7.86 5.11 -27.33
C ASN A 157 -7.48 4.83 -25.87
N LEU A 158 -7.13 5.85 -25.11
CA LEU A 158 -6.88 5.73 -23.68
C LEU A 158 -8.16 5.29 -22.92
N TYR A 159 -9.30 5.92 -23.25
CA TYR A 159 -10.61 5.52 -22.72
C TYR A 159 -10.96 4.08 -23.06
N LYS A 160 -10.80 3.67 -24.35
CA LYS A 160 -11.03 2.28 -24.77
C LYS A 160 -10.18 1.28 -24.00
N ALA A 161 -8.89 1.59 -23.75
CA ALA A 161 -8.02 0.73 -22.96
C ALA A 161 -8.51 0.60 -21.51
N ALA A 162 -8.94 1.71 -20.90
CA ALA A 162 -9.49 1.71 -19.55
C ALA A 162 -10.81 0.91 -19.46
N GLN A 163 -11.71 1.09 -20.43
CA GLN A 163 -12.97 0.33 -20.54
C GLN A 163 -12.69 -1.16 -20.71
N CYS A 164 -11.81 -1.54 -21.63
CA CYS A 164 -11.42 -2.94 -21.83
C CYS A 164 -10.88 -3.59 -20.55
N ARG A 165 -10.07 -2.87 -19.78
CA ARG A 165 -9.55 -3.34 -18.49
C ARG A 165 -10.69 -3.58 -17.51
N ALA A 166 -11.59 -2.63 -17.33
CA ALA A 166 -12.72 -2.76 -16.41
C ALA A 166 -13.64 -3.92 -16.78
N GLU A 167 -13.95 -4.09 -18.08
CA GLU A 167 -14.76 -5.20 -18.59
C GLU A 167 -14.06 -6.56 -18.39
N ALA A 168 -12.76 -6.65 -18.67
CA ALA A 168 -12.00 -7.87 -18.48
C ALA A 168 -11.94 -8.28 -16.99
N ASP A 169 -11.68 -7.33 -16.09
CA ASP A 169 -11.66 -7.58 -14.64
C ASP A 169 -13.06 -8.02 -14.13
N TRP A 170 -14.15 -7.45 -14.67
CA TRP A 170 -15.52 -7.87 -14.36
C TRP A 170 -15.78 -9.30 -14.86
N LEU A 171 -15.52 -9.58 -16.14
CA LEU A 171 -15.77 -10.88 -16.77
C LEU A 171 -15.02 -12.00 -16.06
N VAL A 172 -13.72 -11.88 -15.92
CA VAL A 172 -12.89 -12.93 -15.33
C VAL A 172 -13.09 -13.03 -13.82
N GLY A 173 -13.03 -11.89 -13.12
CA GLY A 173 -13.06 -11.87 -11.65
C GLY A 173 -14.38 -12.39 -11.08
N LEU A 174 -15.53 -11.98 -11.63
CA LEU A 174 -16.83 -12.43 -11.13
C LEU A 174 -17.12 -13.87 -11.50
N ASN A 175 -16.83 -14.28 -12.73
CA ASN A 175 -17.13 -15.64 -13.20
C ASN A 175 -16.30 -16.68 -12.44
N VAL A 176 -14.97 -16.49 -12.32
CA VAL A 176 -14.11 -17.44 -11.60
C VAL A 176 -14.44 -17.48 -10.11
N THR A 177 -14.72 -16.32 -9.50
CA THR A 177 -15.12 -16.25 -8.08
C THR A 177 -16.42 -16.99 -7.83
N ARG A 178 -17.45 -16.83 -8.70
CA ARG A 178 -18.71 -17.55 -8.57
C ARG A 178 -18.54 -19.04 -8.82
N ALA A 179 -17.77 -19.43 -9.85
CA ALA A 179 -17.52 -20.83 -10.17
C ALA A 179 -16.87 -21.58 -8.99
N LEU A 180 -15.76 -21.03 -8.45
CA LEU A 180 -15.10 -21.59 -7.27
C LEU A 180 -16.02 -21.64 -6.06
N THR A 181 -16.76 -20.56 -5.79
CA THR A 181 -17.67 -20.48 -4.64
C THR A 181 -18.83 -21.48 -4.75
N CYS A 182 -19.41 -21.64 -5.93
CA CYS A 182 -20.51 -22.60 -6.14
C CYS A 182 -20.02 -24.03 -6.07
N LYS A 183 -18.91 -24.37 -6.76
CA LYS A 183 -18.38 -25.73 -6.80
C LYS A 183 -17.96 -26.25 -5.44
N TYR A 184 -17.23 -25.44 -4.68
CA TYR A 184 -16.63 -25.88 -3.42
C TYR A 184 -17.43 -25.45 -2.19
N ASN A 185 -18.56 -24.81 -2.39
CA ASN A 185 -19.42 -24.30 -1.30
C ASN A 185 -18.66 -23.51 -0.23
N ALA A 186 -17.68 -22.72 -0.65
CA ALA A 186 -16.83 -21.89 0.19
C ALA A 186 -16.68 -20.51 -0.45
N GLN A 187 -16.61 -19.47 0.36
CA GLN A 187 -16.35 -18.11 -0.15
C GLN A 187 -14.91 -18.01 -0.67
N LEU A 188 -14.72 -18.34 -1.93
CA LEU A 188 -13.43 -18.37 -2.62
C LEU A 188 -13.42 -17.26 -3.68
N SER A 189 -12.57 -16.25 -3.47
CA SER A 189 -12.42 -15.12 -4.41
C SER A 189 -11.12 -15.25 -5.17
N ALA A 190 -11.18 -15.17 -6.49
CA ALA A 190 -10.02 -15.21 -7.36
C ALA A 190 -10.03 -14.04 -8.35
N GLY A 191 -8.87 -13.70 -8.90
CA GLY A 191 -8.70 -12.62 -9.86
C GLY A 191 -7.23 -12.44 -10.24
N ARG A 192 -7.00 -11.78 -11.39
CA ARG A 192 -5.67 -11.69 -12.03
C ARG A 192 -4.58 -11.01 -11.20
N VAL A 193 -4.91 -10.28 -10.14
CA VAL A 193 -3.91 -9.64 -9.24
C VAL A 193 -3.88 -10.34 -7.89
N GLN A 194 -5.04 -10.60 -7.29
CA GLN A 194 -5.09 -11.22 -5.95
C GLN A 194 -4.59 -12.67 -5.95
N SER A 195 -4.90 -13.45 -6.99
CA SER A 195 -4.48 -14.86 -7.06
C SER A 195 -2.96 -15.01 -7.20
N PRO A 196 -2.26 -14.33 -8.12
CA PRO A 196 -0.80 -14.40 -8.16
C PRO A 196 -0.11 -13.82 -6.93
N THR A 197 -0.70 -12.79 -6.29
CA THR A 197 -0.17 -12.27 -5.01
C THR A 197 -0.25 -13.34 -3.91
N LEU A 198 -1.37 -14.04 -3.80
CA LEU A 198 -1.51 -15.16 -2.86
C LEU A 198 -0.58 -16.33 -3.22
N ALA A 199 -0.43 -16.64 -4.51
CA ALA A 199 0.47 -17.69 -4.98
C ALA A 199 1.93 -17.46 -4.57
N MET A 200 2.43 -16.22 -4.65
CA MET A 200 3.78 -15.87 -4.17
C MET A 200 3.94 -16.11 -2.66
N ILE A 201 2.91 -15.85 -1.86
CA ILE A 201 2.94 -16.08 -0.41
C ILE A 201 2.96 -17.58 -0.11
N VAL A 202 2.13 -18.38 -0.82
CA VAL A 202 2.09 -19.84 -0.68
C VAL A 202 3.42 -20.45 -1.10
N GLN A 203 3.96 -20.05 -2.26
CA GLN A 203 5.26 -20.53 -2.75
C GLN A 203 6.39 -20.25 -1.76
N ARG A 204 6.41 -19.04 -1.16
CA ARG A 204 7.39 -18.67 -0.14
C ARG A 204 7.34 -19.60 1.07
N GLU A 205 6.16 -20.01 1.50
CA GLU A 205 6.00 -20.96 2.62
C GLU A 205 6.47 -22.36 2.25
N GLU A 206 6.26 -22.78 1.00
CA GLU A 206 6.79 -24.03 0.47
C GLU A 206 8.32 -24.02 0.36
N ASP A 207 8.90 -22.91 -0.13
CA ASP A 207 10.35 -22.71 -0.19
C ASP A 207 10.97 -22.81 1.19
N ILE A 208 10.34 -22.21 2.22
CA ILE A 208 10.80 -22.30 3.61
C ILE A 208 10.69 -23.73 4.14
N LYS A 209 9.56 -24.41 3.90
CA LYS A 209 9.31 -25.79 4.36
C LYS A 209 10.30 -26.78 3.75
N ASN A 210 10.62 -26.61 2.46
CA ASN A 210 11.48 -27.52 1.71
C ASN A 210 12.97 -27.15 1.80
N PHE A 211 13.28 -26.03 2.47
CA PHE A 211 14.67 -25.57 2.61
C PHE A 211 15.46 -26.54 3.47
N LYS A 212 16.63 -26.94 2.96
CA LYS A 212 17.59 -27.76 3.69
C LYS A 212 18.78 -26.88 4.07
N PRO A 213 18.96 -26.56 5.34
CA PRO A 213 20.11 -25.79 5.80
C PRO A 213 21.43 -26.51 5.44
N LYS A 214 22.43 -25.72 5.06
CA LYS A 214 23.78 -26.21 4.82
C LYS A 214 24.73 -25.51 5.81
N GLU A 215 25.47 -26.32 6.57
CA GLU A 215 26.51 -25.78 7.43
C GLU A 215 27.67 -25.23 6.60
N TYR A 216 28.23 -24.14 7.04
CA TYR A 216 29.46 -23.58 6.51
C TYR A 216 30.34 -23.05 7.65
N SER A 217 31.62 -22.86 7.35
CA SER A 217 32.57 -22.22 8.25
C SER A 217 33.13 -20.96 7.61
N THR A 218 33.37 -19.92 8.41
CA THR A 218 34.18 -18.75 8.04
C THR A 218 35.41 -18.71 8.96
N ILE A 219 36.56 -18.34 8.40
CA ILE A 219 37.81 -18.26 9.16
C ILE A 219 38.18 -16.80 9.35
N LEU A 220 38.27 -16.41 10.60
CA LEU A 220 38.68 -15.07 11.05
C LEU A 220 40.11 -15.17 11.61
N ILE A 221 40.99 -14.29 11.16
CA ILE A 221 42.38 -14.27 11.57
C ILE A 221 42.61 -12.96 12.32
N GLU A 222 42.91 -13.11 13.60
CA GLU A 222 43.36 -11.99 14.46
C GLU A 222 44.85 -11.78 14.27
N THR A 223 45.26 -10.54 13.98
CA THR A 223 46.68 -10.19 13.83
C THR A 223 47.04 -9.00 14.70
N ASP A 224 48.32 -8.70 14.80
CA ASP A 224 48.83 -7.52 15.51
C ASP A 224 48.45 -6.18 14.85
N LYS A 225 47.91 -6.20 13.62
CA LYS A 225 47.53 -5.00 12.86
C LYS A 225 46.03 -4.81 12.79
N CYS A 226 45.29 -5.83 12.32
CA CYS A 226 43.85 -5.80 12.16
C CYS A 226 43.30 -7.22 12.03
N ASN A 227 41.98 -7.37 11.97
CA ASN A 227 41.34 -8.66 11.76
C ASN A 227 41.13 -8.93 10.27
N PHE A 228 41.52 -10.11 9.81
CA PHE A 228 41.29 -10.58 8.45
C PHE A 228 40.21 -11.67 8.40
N THR A 229 39.54 -11.76 7.28
CA THR A 229 38.67 -12.89 6.91
C THR A 229 39.29 -13.64 5.74
N TRP A 230 39.42 -14.96 5.86
CA TRP A 230 39.87 -15.78 4.74
C TRP A 230 38.87 -15.75 3.59
N ILE A 231 39.34 -15.73 2.34
CA ILE A 231 38.56 -15.84 1.14
C ILE A 231 39.18 -16.80 0.15
N ASN A 232 38.32 -17.50 -0.62
CA ASN A 232 38.73 -18.35 -1.72
C ASN A 232 39.08 -17.52 -2.98
N LYS A 233 39.45 -18.22 -4.08
CA LYS A 233 39.78 -17.59 -5.37
C LYS A 233 38.61 -16.75 -5.96
N ASP A 234 37.36 -17.11 -5.64
CA ASP A 234 36.14 -16.42 -6.07
C ASP A 234 35.72 -15.30 -5.11
N ASN A 235 36.57 -14.91 -4.17
CA ASN A 235 36.32 -13.94 -3.09
C ASN A 235 35.15 -14.34 -2.15
N ASN A 236 34.89 -15.65 -2.00
CA ASN A 236 33.89 -16.15 -1.06
C ASN A 236 34.56 -16.56 0.25
N SER A 237 33.98 -16.12 1.39
CA SER A 237 34.46 -16.42 2.74
C SER A 237 33.90 -17.71 3.33
N ARG A 238 32.87 -18.33 2.71
CA ARG A 238 32.18 -19.49 3.24
C ARG A 238 32.76 -20.81 2.73
N ILE A 239 33.09 -21.69 3.65
CA ILE A 239 33.63 -23.03 3.38
C ILE A 239 32.59 -24.08 3.77
N PHE A 240 32.14 -24.88 2.80
CA PHE A 240 31.12 -25.92 3.00
C PHE A 240 31.69 -27.33 3.23
N LYS A 241 33.00 -27.55 2.96
CA LYS A 241 33.64 -28.85 3.11
C LYS A 241 34.60 -28.83 4.29
N ASN A 242 34.45 -29.76 5.25
CA ASN A 242 35.28 -29.83 6.46
C ASN A 242 36.75 -30.09 6.15
N ASP A 243 37.05 -31.09 5.26
CA ASP A 243 38.44 -31.42 4.92
C ASP A 243 39.21 -30.21 4.34
N PHE A 244 38.51 -29.43 3.51
CA PHE A 244 39.09 -28.21 2.95
C PHE A 244 39.30 -27.15 4.02
N LYS A 245 38.36 -26.95 4.95
CA LYS A 245 38.51 -26.06 6.10
C LYS A 245 39.74 -26.44 6.96
N GLU A 246 39.93 -27.75 7.26
CA GLU A 246 41.03 -28.22 8.07
C GLU A 246 42.38 -27.96 7.40
N LYS A 247 42.49 -28.15 6.10
CA LYS A 247 43.66 -27.80 5.31
C LYS A 247 44.00 -26.33 5.36
N VAL A 248 43.00 -25.46 5.18
CA VAL A 248 43.19 -23.99 5.26
C VAL A 248 43.65 -23.58 6.67
N VAL A 249 43.01 -24.13 7.71
CA VAL A 249 43.39 -23.82 9.11
C VAL A 249 44.81 -24.31 9.42
N ALA A 250 45.20 -25.48 8.95
CA ALA A 250 46.57 -26.01 9.09
C ALA A 250 47.59 -25.05 8.43
N ASN A 251 47.37 -24.69 7.15
CA ASN A 251 48.19 -23.75 6.41
C ASN A 251 48.35 -22.41 7.11
N LEU A 252 47.27 -21.86 7.69
CA LEU A 252 47.30 -20.58 8.42
C LEU A 252 48.00 -20.66 9.77
N ASN A 253 48.02 -21.84 10.42
CA ASN A 253 48.70 -22.04 11.69
C ASN A 253 50.17 -22.42 11.52
N GLU A 254 50.60 -22.96 10.40
CA GLU A 254 51.97 -23.35 10.10
C GLU A 254 52.89 -22.14 10.06
N LYS A 255 52.46 -21.02 9.46
CA LYS A 255 53.21 -19.78 9.33
C LYS A 255 52.57 -18.68 10.16
N LYS A 256 53.22 -18.24 11.20
CA LYS A 256 52.72 -17.19 12.13
C LYS A 256 52.94 -15.76 11.65
N SER A 257 53.33 -15.57 10.38
CA SER A 257 53.51 -14.25 9.77
C SER A 257 52.91 -14.22 8.38
N GLY A 258 52.35 -13.10 7.97
CA GLY A 258 51.85 -12.84 6.65
C GLY A 258 52.31 -11.49 6.13
N LYS A 259 52.05 -11.23 4.86
CA LYS A 259 52.38 -9.97 4.19
C LYS A 259 51.13 -9.35 3.57
N ILE A 260 51.07 -8.02 3.55
CA ILE A 260 50.08 -7.26 2.77
C ILE A 260 50.51 -7.31 1.31
N ILE A 261 49.70 -7.93 0.47
CA ILE A 261 49.97 -8.11 -0.96
C ILE A 261 49.28 -7.07 -1.83
N ASN A 262 48.22 -6.45 -1.35
CA ASN A 262 47.54 -5.40 -2.09
C ASN A 262 46.72 -4.49 -1.16
N ILE A 263 46.68 -3.20 -1.47
CA ILE A 263 45.91 -2.19 -0.77
C ILE A 263 45.08 -1.44 -1.82
N ASN A 264 43.77 -1.60 -1.76
CA ASN A 264 42.87 -0.89 -2.64
C ASN A 264 42.05 0.17 -1.87
N GLU A 265 42.37 1.44 -2.12
CA GLU A 265 41.62 2.57 -1.59
C GLU A 265 40.74 3.18 -2.65
N SER A 266 39.45 3.31 -2.33
CA SER A 266 38.51 3.91 -3.25
C SER A 266 37.63 4.96 -2.55
N ASN A 267 37.54 6.15 -3.18
CA ASN A 267 36.58 7.17 -2.77
C ASN A 267 35.19 6.76 -3.24
N LYS A 268 34.31 6.50 -2.29
CA LYS A 268 32.92 6.11 -2.55
C LYS A 268 31.98 7.26 -2.23
N LYS A 269 31.00 7.44 -3.13
CA LYS A 269 29.89 8.39 -2.94
C LYS A 269 28.57 7.61 -2.95
N LYS A 270 27.79 7.73 -1.89
CA LYS A 270 26.44 7.16 -1.82
C LYS A 270 25.45 8.31 -1.86
N PHE A 271 24.70 8.42 -2.97
CA PHE A 271 23.62 9.40 -3.11
C PHE A 271 22.46 9.03 -2.21
N SER A 272 21.60 10.02 -1.91
CA SER A 272 20.36 9.77 -1.17
C SER A 272 19.45 8.82 -1.97
N PRO A 273 18.58 8.07 -1.30
CA PRO A 273 17.46 7.41 -1.99
C PRO A 273 16.63 8.46 -2.75
N GLN A 274 15.97 8.04 -3.81
CA GLN A 274 15.06 8.89 -4.58
C GLN A 274 13.88 9.38 -3.73
N LEU A 275 13.13 10.37 -4.20
CA LEU A 275 11.89 10.81 -3.59
C LEU A 275 10.90 9.64 -3.45
N TYR A 276 9.90 9.80 -2.62
CA TYR A 276 8.89 8.78 -2.41
C TYR A 276 7.86 8.72 -3.53
N ASP A 277 7.64 7.52 -4.06
CA ASP A 277 6.34 7.10 -4.53
C ASP A 277 5.52 6.51 -3.37
N LEU A 278 4.27 6.12 -3.62
CA LEU A 278 3.43 5.55 -2.56
C LEU A 278 3.98 4.19 -2.06
N THR A 279 4.44 3.32 -2.96
CA THR A 279 4.93 1.98 -2.60
C THR A 279 6.16 2.07 -1.70
N GLU A 280 7.13 2.91 -2.04
CA GLU A 280 8.35 3.07 -1.25
C GLU A 280 8.05 3.68 0.13
N LEU A 281 7.14 4.66 0.20
CA LEU A 281 6.70 5.24 1.47
C LEU A 281 5.99 4.19 2.35
N GLN A 282 5.13 3.36 1.77
CA GLN A 282 4.48 2.26 2.49
C GLN A 282 5.49 1.24 3.03
N ARG A 283 6.54 0.94 2.26
CA ARG A 283 7.64 0.05 2.66
C ARG A 283 8.41 0.60 3.85
N ASP A 284 8.81 1.87 3.79
CA ASP A 284 9.55 2.51 4.86
C ASP A 284 8.67 2.67 6.12
N CYS A 285 7.41 3.06 5.99
CA CYS A 285 6.47 3.10 7.11
C CYS A 285 6.24 1.72 7.75
N ASN A 286 6.20 0.65 6.95
CA ASN A 286 6.09 -0.71 7.48
C ASN A 286 7.38 -1.14 8.21
N LYS A 287 8.56 -0.85 7.63
CA LYS A 287 9.86 -1.18 8.22
C LYS A 287 10.08 -0.45 9.54
N ILE A 288 9.82 0.87 9.58
CA ILE A 288 10.18 1.76 10.69
C ILE A 288 9.11 1.75 11.78
N PHE A 289 7.83 1.88 11.38
CA PHE A 289 6.71 2.06 12.32
C PHE A 289 5.82 0.83 12.45
N GLY A 290 5.96 -0.18 11.59
CA GLY A 290 5.09 -1.35 11.55
C GLY A 290 3.70 -1.06 10.97
N TYR A 291 3.51 0.09 10.29
CA TYR A 291 2.22 0.44 9.71
C TYR A 291 1.87 -0.48 8.53
N SER A 292 0.58 -0.79 8.38
CA SER A 292 0.10 -1.48 7.19
C SER A 292 0.13 -0.56 5.97
N ALA A 293 0.16 -1.16 4.77
CA ALA A 293 0.06 -0.41 3.52
C ALA A 293 -1.19 0.46 3.47
N LYS A 294 -2.34 -0.07 3.95
CA LYS A 294 -3.62 0.66 4.01
C LYS A 294 -3.60 1.78 5.04
N GLN A 295 -3.01 1.54 6.22
CA GLN A 295 -2.87 2.57 7.25
C GLN A 295 -2.03 3.74 6.73
N THR A 296 -0.90 3.47 6.09
CA THR A 296 -0.03 4.49 5.48
C THR A 296 -0.79 5.29 4.43
N LEU A 297 -1.52 4.63 3.53
CA LEU A 297 -2.34 5.31 2.52
C LEU A 297 -3.40 6.23 3.15
N ASN A 298 -4.08 5.78 4.19
CA ASN A 298 -5.09 6.59 4.88
C ASN A 298 -4.48 7.81 5.58
N ILE A 299 -3.29 7.67 6.19
CA ILE A 299 -2.55 8.78 6.79
C ILE A 299 -2.15 9.79 5.69
N MET A 300 -1.58 9.31 4.60
CA MET A 300 -1.21 10.14 3.47
C MET A 300 -2.39 10.91 2.89
N GLN A 301 -3.56 10.25 2.78
CA GLN A 301 -4.77 10.88 2.27
C GLN A 301 -5.20 12.06 3.17
N ARG A 302 -5.11 11.92 4.50
CA ARG A 302 -5.40 13.01 5.42
C ARG A 302 -4.37 14.15 5.35
N LEU A 303 -3.07 13.81 5.24
CA LEU A 303 -2.01 14.82 5.06
C LEU A 303 -2.18 15.61 3.76
N TYR A 304 -2.68 14.98 2.70
CA TYR A 304 -2.97 15.61 1.42
C TYR A 304 -4.29 16.41 1.44
N GLU A 305 -5.41 15.79 1.84
CA GLU A 305 -6.76 16.38 1.68
C GLU A 305 -7.11 17.37 2.80
N ASN A 306 -6.82 17.01 4.08
CA ASN A 306 -7.24 17.78 5.22
C ASN A 306 -6.20 18.81 5.63
N HIS A 307 -4.93 18.36 5.72
CA HIS A 307 -3.82 19.22 6.18
C HIS A 307 -3.13 19.97 5.04
N LYS A 308 -3.25 19.49 3.80
CA LYS A 308 -2.60 20.04 2.58
C LYS A 308 -1.07 20.14 2.66
N LEU A 309 -0.45 19.32 3.52
CA LEU A 309 0.99 19.36 3.79
C LEU A 309 1.83 18.55 2.83
N LEU A 310 1.24 17.58 2.13
CA LEU A 310 1.92 16.71 1.17
C LEU A 310 1.20 16.75 -0.18
N THR A 311 1.95 16.40 -1.25
CA THR A 311 1.40 16.28 -2.60
C THR A 311 0.56 15.01 -2.75
N TYR A 312 -0.04 14.78 -3.90
CA TYR A 312 -0.96 13.68 -4.17
C TYR A 312 -0.35 12.31 -3.82
N PRO A 313 -1.05 11.50 -3.00
CA PRO A 313 -0.45 10.30 -2.41
C PRO A 313 -0.34 9.09 -3.36
N ARG A 314 -1.16 9.01 -4.42
CA ARG A 314 -1.25 7.81 -5.29
C ARG A 314 -0.41 7.98 -6.55
N THR A 315 0.88 8.12 -6.39
CA THR A 315 1.86 8.27 -7.47
C THR A 315 2.83 7.11 -7.49
N ASP A 316 3.25 6.71 -8.69
CA ASP A 316 4.32 5.76 -8.97
C ASP A 316 5.64 6.46 -9.32
N SER A 317 5.62 7.78 -9.47
CA SER A 317 6.81 8.57 -9.76
C SER A 317 7.64 8.86 -8.52
N ARG A 318 8.95 8.75 -8.66
CA ARG A 318 9.97 9.18 -7.69
C ARG A 318 10.71 10.44 -8.13
N TYR A 319 10.15 11.13 -9.10
CA TYR A 319 10.72 12.33 -9.73
C TYR A 319 9.73 13.48 -9.65
N ILE A 320 10.28 14.69 -9.70
CA ILE A 320 9.49 15.90 -9.92
C ILE A 320 9.71 16.43 -11.33
N SER A 321 8.75 17.17 -11.85
CA SER A 321 8.86 17.87 -13.13
C SER A 321 9.62 19.19 -12.97
N LYS A 322 10.12 19.74 -14.08
CA LYS A 322 10.93 20.96 -14.06
C LYS A 322 10.20 22.19 -13.53
N ASP A 323 8.88 22.28 -13.74
CA ASP A 323 8.05 23.38 -13.22
C ASP A 323 8.02 23.42 -11.68
N ILE A 324 8.10 22.25 -11.04
CA ILE A 324 8.15 22.14 -9.56
C ILE A 324 9.45 22.71 -8.97
N VAL A 325 10.56 22.67 -9.72
CA VAL A 325 11.87 23.12 -9.20
C VAL A 325 11.83 24.57 -8.72
N SER A 326 11.09 25.45 -9.40
CA SER A 326 10.93 26.85 -9.01
C SER A 326 10.22 27.04 -7.66
N THR A 327 9.45 26.04 -7.21
CA THR A 327 8.70 26.08 -5.94
C THR A 327 9.48 25.49 -4.75
N ILE A 328 10.65 24.86 -4.98
CA ILE A 328 11.45 24.24 -3.91
C ILE A 328 11.82 25.23 -2.81
N PRO A 329 12.24 26.49 -3.07
CA PRO A 329 12.55 27.43 -2.00
C PRO A 329 11.38 27.70 -1.05
N GLU A 330 10.15 27.84 -1.55
CA GLU A 330 8.95 28.00 -0.74
C GLU A 330 8.70 26.75 0.12
N ARG A 331 8.84 25.57 -0.44
CA ARG A 331 8.71 24.29 0.26
C ARG A 331 9.75 24.15 1.38
N LEU A 332 11.00 24.57 1.12
CA LEU A 332 12.05 24.59 2.15
C LEU A 332 11.71 25.54 3.29
N LYS A 333 11.15 26.74 2.99
CA LYS A 333 10.68 27.67 4.02
C LYS A 333 9.52 27.08 4.83
N ALA A 334 8.62 26.32 4.19
CA ALA A 334 7.49 25.68 4.85
C ALA A 334 7.92 24.57 5.84
N VAL A 335 8.94 23.78 5.49
CA VAL A 335 9.45 22.69 6.32
C VAL A 335 10.53 23.13 7.32
N ALA A 336 10.98 24.39 7.29
CA ALA A 336 12.04 24.93 8.18
C ALA A 336 11.55 25.07 9.63
N THR A 337 11.09 23.99 10.25
CA THR A 337 10.55 23.94 11.61
C THR A 337 11.24 22.83 12.41
N GLY A 338 11.25 22.94 13.75
CA GLY A 338 11.80 21.92 14.63
C GLY A 338 13.23 21.51 14.24
N GLU A 339 13.47 20.21 14.15
CA GLU A 339 14.78 19.61 13.80
C GLU A 339 15.24 19.91 12.37
N PHE A 340 14.33 20.25 11.46
CA PHE A 340 14.67 20.53 10.06
C PHE A 340 15.11 21.96 9.78
N ARG A 341 14.89 22.88 10.74
CA ARG A 341 15.13 24.34 10.56
C ARG A 341 16.54 24.64 10.06
N THR A 342 17.54 24.10 10.71
CA THR A 342 18.96 24.37 10.37
C THR A 342 19.28 23.88 8.96
N ILE A 343 18.91 22.64 8.64
CA ILE A 343 19.21 22.02 7.33
C ILE A 343 18.46 22.74 6.20
N ALA A 344 17.17 23.04 6.39
CA ALA A 344 16.38 23.73 5.39
C ALA A 344 16.92 25.14 5.11
N ASN A 345 17.30 25.88 6.16
CA ASN A 345 17.91 27.20 6.02
C ASN A 345 19.30 27.16 5.36
N ASP A 346 20.10 26.13 5.63
CA ASP A 346 21.40 25.97 4.97
C ASP A 346 21.22 25.66 3.48
N LEU A 347 20.22 24.87 3.10
CA LEU A 347 19.90 24.60 1.70
C LEU A 347 19.40 25.87 0.97
N LEU A 348 18.70 26.76 1.64
CA LEU A 348 18.23 28.03 1.08
C LEU A 348 19.34 29.04 0.79
N LYS A 349 20.54 28.92 1.41
CA LYS A 349 21.69 29.82 1.17
C LYS A 349 22.29 29.67 -0.22
N ASN A 350 22.07 28.53 -0.87
CA ASN A 350 22.63 28.22 -2.18
C ASN A 350 21.53 27.99 -3.22
N PRO A 351 21.78 28.29 -4.50
CA PRO A 351 20.86 27.93 -5.58
C PRO A 351 20.58 26.43 -5.62
N ILE A 352 19.34 26.05 -5.74
CA ILE A 352 18.93 24.65 -5.83
C ILE A 352 19.45 24.04 -7.14
N LYS A 353 20.38 23.08 -7.03
CA LYS A 353 20.92 22.35 -8.17
C LYS A 353 20.00 21.19 -8.54
N ALA A 354 19.03 21.47 -9.42
CA ALA A 354 18.23 20.42 -10.04
C ALA A 354 19.12 19.48 -10.85
N ASN A 355 18.97 18.17 -10.62
CA ASN A 355 19.70 17.16 -11.34
C ASN A 355 18.80 15.94 -11.66
N LYS A 356 19.26 15.10 -12.60
CA LYS A 356 18.51 13.92 -13.07
C LYS A 356 18.23 12.84 -12.02
N SER A 357 18.74 12.97 -10.79
CA SER A 357 18.45 12.00 -9.72
C SER A 357 17.04 12.17 -9.15
N PHE A 358 16.45 13.39 -9.23
CA PHE A 358 15.11 13.67 -8.71
C PHE A 358 14.26 14.57 -9.62
N VAL A 359 14.81 15.13 -10.73
CA VAL A 359 14.07 15.94 -11.72
C VAL A 359 14.16 15.28 -13.09
N ASP A 360 13.04 14.75 -13.58
CA ASP A 360 12.98 14.13 -14.92
C ASP A 360 11.53 14.08 -15.40
N ASP A 361 11.17 14.98 -16.36
CA ASP A 361 9.82 15.06 -16.90
C ASP A 361 9.34 13.77 -17.56
N ASN A 362 10.27 12.97 -18.13
CA ASN A 362 9.93 11.70 -18.79
C ASN A 362 9.58 10.57 -17.79
N LYS A 363 9.90 10.74 -16.52
CA LYS A 363 9.64 9.80 -15.43
C LYS A 363 8.52 10.26 -14.49
N VAL A 364 7.86 11.35 -14.84
CA VAL A 364 6.63 11.82 -14.21
C VAL A 364 5.48 11.40 -15.14
N SER A 365 4.65 10.46 -14.64
CA SER A 365 3.48 9.98 -15.38
C SER A 365 2.29 10.92 -15.18
N ASP A 366 1.33 10.48 -14.36
CA ASP A 366 0.13 11.25 -14.01
C ASP A 366 0.42 12.29 -12.93
N HIS A 367 1.28 11.94 -11.97
CA HIS A 367 1.66 12.77 -10.83
C HIS A 367 3.16 12.66 -10.55
N HIS A 368 3.74 13.73 -10.04
CA HIS A 368 5.12 13.72 -9.54
C HIS A 368 5.24 13.03 -8.18
N ALA A 369 6.46 12.83 -7.69
CA ALA A 369 6.77 12.23 -6.39
C ALA A 369 6.04 12.91 -5.22
N ILE A 370 5.89 12.17 -4.11
CA ILE A 370 5.36 12.67 -2.85
C ILE A 370 6.41 13.57 -2.19
N ILE A 371 6.09 14.86 -2.06
CA ILE A 371 6.93 15.88 -1.43
C ILE A 371 6.08 16.82 -0.55
N PRO A 372 6.68 17.57 0.39
CA PRO A 372 5.98 18.62 1.10
C PRO A 372 5.44 19.71 0.17
N THR A 373 4.32 20.32 0.53
CA THR A 373 3.78 21.49 -0.15
C THR A 373 4.44 22.79 0.34
N GLU A 374 4.02 23.91 -0.22
CA GLU A 374 4.41 25.26 0.20
C GLU A 374 3.68 25.73 1.48
N GLU A 375 2.69 24.95 1.94
CA GLU A 375 1.87 25.31 3.10
C GLU A 375 2.63 25.11 4.41
N LYS A 376 2.64 26.16 5.23
CA LYS A 376 3.16 26.09 6.60
C LYS A 376 2.13 25.43 7.51
N GLY A 377 2.30 24.15 7.77
CA GLY A 377 1.37 23.41 8.63
C GLY A 377 1.61 23.67 10.11
N ASN A 378 0.51 23.74 10.87
CA ASN A 378 0.59 23.64 12.32
C ASN A 378 0.75 22.16 12.71
N LEU A 379 2.01 21.73 12.95
CA LEU A 379 2.32 20.33 13.29
C LEU A 379 1.69 19.88 14.62
N ALA A 380 1.24 20.79 15.46
CA ALA A 380 0.52 20.46 16.69
C ALA A 380 -0.87 19.86 16.42
N ASN A 381 -1.47 20.15 15.26
CA ASN A 381 -2.76 19.60 14.86
C ASN A 381 -2.67 18.19 14.24
N LEU A 382 -1.46 17.67 14.01
CA LEU A 382 -1.25 16.34 13.50
C LEU A 382 -1.30 15.32 14.62
N SER A 383 -1.96 14.17 14.37
CA SER A 383 -1.79 13.00 15.22
C SER A 383 -0.32 12.52 15.20
N SER A 384 0.07 11.73 16.18
CA SER A 384 1.45 11.17 16.24
C SER A 384 1.81 10.39 14.98
N ASP A 385 0.86 9.63 14.42
CA ASP A 385 1.07 8.85 13.20
C ASP A 385 1.19 9.74 11.97
N GLU A 386 0.37 10.78 11.84
CA GLU A 386 0.45 11.75 10.74
C GLU A 386 1.78 12.52 10.79
N ARG A 387 2.20 12.93 11.98
CA ARG A 387 3.47 13.61 12.16
C ARG A 387 4.65 12.75 11.77
N ARG A 388 4.70 11.48 12.19
CA ARG A 388 5.77 10.53 11.81
C ARG A 388 5.90 10.34 10.30
N VAL A 389 4.76 10.17 9.61
CA VAL A 389 4.77 10.01 8.15
C VAL A 389 5.18 11.31 7.45
N TYR A 390 4.69 12.45 7.91
CA TYR A 390 5.09 13.76 7.40
C TYR A 390 6.60 13.99 7.55
N GLU A 391 7.15 13.78 8.75
CA GLU A 391 8.59 13.94 9.03
C GLU A 391 9.44 13.00 8.15
N LEU A 392 8.97 11.77 7.90
CA LEU A 392 9.66 10.84 7.01
C LEU A 392 9.74 11.36 5.58
N VAL A 393 8.66 11.94 5.07
CA VAL A 393 8.62 12.56 3.73
C VAL A 393 9.51 13.80 3.68
N VAL A 394 9.48 14.65 4.71
CA VAL A 394 10.37 15.84 4.82
C VAL A 394 11.83 15.41 4.81
N LYS A 395 12.22 14.40 5.62
CA LYS A 395 13.59 13.86 5.63
C LYS A 395 14.04 13.41 4.23
N ARG A 396 13.18 12.71 3.51
CA ARG A 396 13.48 12.25 2.14
C ARG A 396 13.60 13.41 1.15
N PHE A 397 12.72 14.40 1.24
CA PHE A 397 12.76 15.60 0.41
C PHE A 397 14.04 16.42 0.66
N LEU A 398 14.43 16.64 1.91
CA LEU A 398 15.69 17.33 2.24
C LEU A 398 16.91 16.53 1.78
N SER A 399 16.89 15.19 1.93
CA SER A 399 18.04 14.35 1.61
C SER A 399 18.43 14.37 0.13
N VAL A 400 17.47 14.48 -0.80
CA VAL A 400 17.77 14.57 -2.24
C VAL A 400 18.41 15.90 -2.64
N LEU A 401 18.25 16.94 -1.83
CA LEU A 401 18.82 18.27 -2.00
C LEU A 401 20.21 18.40 -1.36
N MET A 402 20.59 17.44 -0.50
CA MET A 402 21.87 17.43 0.23
C MET A 402 22.99 16.77 -0.57
N PRO A 403 24.27 17.08 -0.22
CA PRO A 403 25.42 16.39 -0.79
C PRO A 403 25.40 14.88 -0.51
N PRO A 404 26.06 14.06 -1.34
CA PRO A 404 26.18 12.63 -1.10
C PRO A 404 26.94 12.32 0.22
N PHE A 405 26.70 11.13 0.73
CA PHE A 405 27.52 10.53 1.76
C PHE A 405 28.84 10.08 1.13
N GLU A 406 29.98 10.63 1.60
CA GLU A 406 31.30 10.36 1.05
C GLU A 406 32.19 9.66 2.06
N TYR A 407 32.86 8.60 1.62
CA TYR A 407 33.78 7.82 2.45
C TYR A 407 34.89 7.21 1.61
N ILE A 408 36.03 6.95 2.26
CA ILE A 408 37.06 6.09 1.70
C ILE A 408 36.78 4.67 2.16
N GLN A 409 36.74 3.76 1.22
CA GLN A 409 36.72 2.33 1.49
C GLN A 409 38.14 1.79 1.20
N THR A 410 38.80 1.26 2.24
CA THR A 410 40.06 0.58 2.13
C THR A 410 39.85 -0.91 2.20
N THR A 411 40.40 -1.64 1.26
CA THR A 411 40.41 -3.10 1.26
C THR A 411 41.88 -3.55 1.27
N LEU A 412 42.24 -4.22 2.35
CA LEU A 412 43.59 -4.84 2.50
C LEU A 412 43.47 -6.29 2.04
N THR A 413 44.38 -6.71 1.19
CA THR A 413 44.57 -8.13 0.87
C THR A 413 45.90 -8.57 1.48
N GLY A 414 45.80 -9.55 2.37
CA GLY A 414 46.95 -10.21 2.98
C GLY A 414 47.12 -11.64 2.47
N GLU A 415 48.30 -12.17 2.65
CA GLU A 415 48.61 -13.57 2.36
C GLU A 415 49.39 -14.20 3.51
N VAL A 416 49.01 -15.41 3.90
CA VAL A 416 49.69 -16.27 4.86
C VAL A 416 49.80 -17.66 4.24
N ASN A 417 50.99 -18.13 3.98
CA ASN A 417 51.26 -19.47 3.44
C ASN A 417 50.41 -19.82 2.20
N GLY A 418 50.25 -18.85 1.25
CA GLY A 418 49.42 -19.03 0.03
C GLY A 418 47.93 -18.84 0.23
N GLU A 419 47.45 -18.67 1.45
CA GLU A 419 46.04 -18.41 1.75
C GLU A 419 45.75 -16.91 1.71
N LYS A 420 44.69 -16.54 0.92
CA LYS A 420 44.29 -15.14 0.70
C LYS A 420 43.38 -14.66 1.82
N LEU A 421 43.69 -13.51 2.35
CA LEU A 421 42.98 -12.87 3.45
C LEU A 421 42.49 -11.49 3.03
N ILE A 422 41.34 -11.05 3.55
CA ILE A 422 40.80 -9.74 3.28
C ILE A 422 40.37 -9.02 4.56
N ALA A 423 40.70 -7.72 4.67
CA ALA A 423 40.15 -6.83 5.68
C ALA A 423 39.56 -5.58 5.01
N LYS A 424 38.42 -5.12 5.51
CA LYS A 424 37.75 -3.92 5.00
C LYS A 424 37.71 -2.84 6.05
N GLY A 425 37.97 -1.60 5.63
CA GLY A 425 37.87 -0.42 6.47
C GLY A 425 37.10 0.68 5.78
N LYS A 426 36.53 1.59 6.59
CA LYS A 426 35.74 2.71 6.12
C LYS A 426 36.04 3.96 6.94
N VAL A 427 36.48 5.01 6.24
CA VAL A 427 36.70 6.34 6.84
C VAL A 427 35.70 7.32 6.23
N VAL A 428 34.78 7.83 7.04
CA VAL A 428 33.76 8.79 6.61
C VAL A 428 34.38 10.16 6.40
N LYS A 429 34.32 10.69 5.16
CA LYS A 429 34.76 12.06 4.82
C LYS A 429 33.65 13.08 5.04
N SER A 430 32.44 12.77 4.60
CA SER A 430 31.27 13.62 4.73
C SER A 430 30.03 12.80 5.01
N LYS A 431 29.28 13.13 6.06
CA LYS A 431 28.00 12.49 6.36
C LYS A 431 26.92 12.81 5.32
N GLY A 432 27.01 13.94 4.58
CA GLY A 432 26.05 14.34 3.57
C GLY A 432 24.60 14.20 4.06
N TRP A 433 23.76 13.63 3.21
CA TRP A 433 22.33 13.39 3.51
C TRP A 433 22.09 12.43 4.70
N LYS A 434 23.03 11.56 5.05
CA LYS A 434 22.90 10.66 6.23
C LYS A 434 22.80 11.40 7.57
N LYS A 435 23.11 12.71 7.61
CA LYS A 435 22.86 13.54 8.82
C LYS A 435 21.40 13.59 9.26
N LEU A 436 20.46 13.36 8.32
CA LEU A 436 19.01 13.37 8.58
C LEU A 436 18.47 12.09 9.19
N TYR A 437 19.26 11.02 9.19
CA TYR A 437 18.82 9.70 9.62
C TYR A 437 19.68 9.20 10.77
N ASP A 438 19.03 8.64 11.80
CA ASP A 438 19.70 7.90 12.85
C ASP A 438 20.34 6.62 12.30
N ARG A 439 21.35 6.12 12.95
CA ARG A 439 22.43 5.26 12.45
C ARG A 439 22.09 4.01 11.63
N GLU A 440 20.84 3.49 11.56
CA GLU A 440 20.67 2.10 11.10
C GLU A 440 19.55 1.85 10.07
N VAL A 441 18.79 2.86 9.66
CA VAL A 441 17.59 2.61 8.84
C VAL A 441 17.90 2.18 7.39
N TYR A 442 19.09 2.53 6.87
CA TYR A 442 19.48 2.34 5.47
C TYR A 442 20.75 1.53 5.25
N ASP A 443 21.29 0.86 6.28
CA ASP A 443 22.37 -0.12 6.06
C ASP A 443 21.74 -1.47 5.74
N GLU A 444 21.84 -1.87 4.46
CA GLU A 444 21.33 -3.13 3.93
C GLU A 444 22.44 -4.19 4.03
N GLY A 445 22.14 -5.28 4.74
CA GLY A 445 22.83 -6.56 4.65
C GLY A 445 23.85 -6.86 5.76
N GLU A 446 23.74 -8.05 6.34
CA GLU A 446 24.85 -8.69 7.05
C GLU A 446 25.95 -9.03 6.04
N GLU A 447 26.97 -8.19 5.91
CA GLU A 447 28.19 -8.56 5.19
C GLU A 447 28.95 -9.59 6.02
N ASP A 448 29.38 -10.70 5.41
CA ASP A 448 30.20 -11.72 6.06
C ASP A 448 31.57 -11.14 6.53
N ILE A 449 32.00 -10.04 5.92
CA ILE A 449 33.25 -9.32 6.24
C ILE A 449 32.88 -7.98 6.89
N LYS A 450 33.11 -7.88 8.20
CA LYS A 450 32.80 -6.65 8.96
C LYS A 450 33.79 -5.53 8.66
N GLU A 451 33.28 -4.31 8.50
CA GLU A 451 34.11 -3.10 8.45
C GLU A 451 34.74 -2.81 9.82
N GLN A 452 35.98 -2.39 9.81
CA GLN A 452 36.76 -2.03 11.00
C GLN A 452 37.60 -0.78 10.74
N GLU A 453 38.16 -0.19 11.79
CA GLU A 453 39.19 0.82 11.64
C GLU A 453 40.50 0.11 11.25
N LEU A 454 41.09 0.52 10.12
CA LEU A 454 42.33 -0.06 9.62
C LEU A 454 43.52 0.88 9.96
N PRO A 455 44.64 0.36 10.42
CA PRO A 455 45.87 1.13 10.55
C PRO A 455 46.41 1.51 9.15
N LYS A 456 47.24 2.52 9.10
CA LYS A 456 47.95 2.87 7.87
C LYS A 456 49.06 1.83 7.61
N LEU A 457 48.84 1.02 6.58
CA LEU A 457 49.75 -0.02 6.12
C LEU A 457 50.18 0.25 4.69
N LYS A 458 51.29 -0.39 4.28
CA LYS A 458 51.81 -0.36 2.91
C LYS A 458 51.87 -1.77 2.35
N GLU A 459 51.86 -1.88 1.04
CA GLU A 459 52.14 -3.15 0.38
C GLU A 459 53.54 -3.64 0.74
N GLY A 460 53.63 -4.91 1.07
CA GLY A 460 54.87 -5.52 1.61
C GLY A 460 54.97 -5.52 3.15
N ASP A 461 54.16 -4.74 3.87
CA ASP A 461 54.18 -4.75 5.34
C ASP A 461 53.83 -6.15 5.87
N GLU A 462 54.63 -6.56 6.88
CA GLU A 462 54.41 -7.84 7.54
C GLU A 462 53.46 -7.67 8.73
N PHE A 463 52.71 -8.71 9.01
CA PHE A 463 51.85 -8.83 10.19
C PHE A 463 52.02 -10.21 10.86
N LYS A 464 51.80 -10.25 12.18
CA LYS A 464 51.87 -11.50 12.96
C LYS A 464 50.44 -12.07 13.12
N VAL A 465 50.29 -13.35 12.84
CA VAL A 465 49.04 -14.08 13.13
C VAL A 465 49.03 -14.40 14.63
N LEU A 466 48.08 -13.85 15.35
CA LEU A 466 47.89 -14.08 16.78
C LEU A 466 46.97 -15.26 17.01
N LYS A 467 45.88 -15.36 16.25
CA LYS A 467 44.86 -16.40 16.43
C LYS A 467 44.08 -16.64 15.15
N VAL A 468 43.82 -17.93 14.88
CA VAL A 468 42.91 -18.37 13.78
C VAL A 468 41.62 -18.88 14.40
N ASN A 469 40.55 -18.18 14.19
CA ASN A 469 39.22 -18.49 14.74
C ASN A 469 38.30 -19.03 13.64
N VAL A 470 37.75 -20.22 13.85
CA VAL A 470 36.74 -20.81 12.96
C VAL A 470 35.35 -20.51 13.52
N LYS A 471 34.57 -19.76 12.76
CA LYS A 471 33.16 -19.47 13.09
C LYS A 471 32.26 -20.35 12.24
N LYS A 472 31.42 -21.18 12.88
CA LYS A 472 30.39 -21.97 12.21
C LYS A 472 29.17 -21.12 11.92
N GLY A 473 28.57 -21.34 10.77
CA GLY A 473 27.31 -20.72 10.34
C GLY A 473 26.46 -21.74 9.60
N GLU A 474 25.22 -21.41 9.39
CA GLU A 474 24.26 -22.21 8.66
C GLU A 474 23.48 -21.30 7.70
N THR A 475 23.22 -21.79 6.48
CA THR A 475 22.38 -21.06 5.52
C THR A 475 20.95 -20.99 6.05
N LYS A 476 20.31 -19.84 5.89
CA LYS A 476 18.94 -19.61 6.36
C LYS A 476 17.94 -19.69 5.20
N PRO A 477 16.71 -20.15 5.42
CA PRO A 477 15.66 -20.08 4.41
C PRO A 477 15.35 -18.63 4.05
N PRO A 478 14.69 -18.38 2.90
CA PRO A 478 14.23 -17.04 2.58
C PRO A 478 13.26 -16.53 3.65
N ALA A 479 13.35 -15.26 4.02
CA ALA A 479 12.46 -14.67 5.01
C ALA A 479 11.01 -14.65 4.50
N ARG A 480 10.04 -14.84 5.43
CA ARG A 480 8.62 -14.65 5.12
C ARG A 480 8.35 -13.21 4.71
N PHE A 481 7.30 -13.02 3.93
CA PHE A 481 6.86 -11.69 3.58
C PHE A 481 6.32 -10.94 4.82
N ASN A 482 6.63 -9.65 4.90
CA ASN A 482 5.84 -8.65 5.60
C ASN A 482 5.11 -7.78 4.56
N GLU A 483 4.27 -6.84 4.97
CA GLU A 483 3.55 -6.01 3.99
C GLU A 483 4.49 -5.20 3.08
N GLY A 484 5.61 -4.69 3.62
CA GLY A 484 6.59 -3.95 2.83
C GLY A 484 7.28 -4.81 1.77
N THR A 485 7.74 -6.01 2.14
CA THR A 485 8.39 -6.92 1.19
C THR A 485 7.38 -7.55 0.21
N LEU A 486 6.12 -7.72 0.62
CA LEU A 486 5.05 -8.15 -0.28
C LEU A 486 4.73 -7.08 -1.34
N LEU A 487 4.68 -5.80 -0.95
CA LEU A 487 4.55 -4.69 -1.90
C LEU A 487 5.71 -4.68 -2.92
N SER A 488 6.94 -4.96 -2.47
CA SER A 488 8.10 -5.11 -3.37
C SER A 488 7.93 -6.27 -4.34
N ALA A 489 7.38 -7.40 -3.86
CA ALA A 489 7.12 -8.56 -4.70
C ALA A 489 5.99 -8.31 -5.70
N MET A 490 4.96 -7.55 -5.32
CA MET A 490 3.91 -7.13 -6.25
C MET A 490 4.43 -6.16 -7.31
N GLU A 491 5.33 -5.25 -6.95
CA GLU A 491 5.94 -4.30 -7.89
C GLU A 491 6.92 -4.97 -8.85
N ASN A 492 7.72 -5.93 -8.36
CA ASN A 492 8.75 -6.62 -9.12
C ASN A 492 8.63 -8.15 -8.97
N PRO A 493 7.53 -8.76 -9.44
CA PRO A 493 7.29 -10.19 -9.20
C PRO A 493 8.33 -11.10 -9.83
N GLN A 494 9.02 -10.65 -10.90
CA GLN A 494 10.11 -11.38 -11.55
C GLN A 494 11.31 -11.70 -10.63
N LYS A 495 11.46 -10.99 -9.52
CA LYS A 495 12.51 -11.27 -8.52
C LYS A 495 12.14 -12.41 -7.57
N PHE A 496 10.89 -12.84 -7.57
CA PHE A 496 10.34 -13.77 -6.58
C PHE A 496 9.76 -15.05 -7.19
N ILE A 497 9.69 -15.13 -8.51
CA ILE A 497 9.22 -16.28 -9.26
C ILE A 497 10.22 -16.64 -10.36
N SER A 498 10.33 -17.94 -10.66
CA SER A 498 11.15 -18.43 -11.78
C SER A 498 10.40 -18.25 -13.09
N ILE A 499 10.87 -17.33 -13.92
CA ILE A 499 10.31 -17.03 -15.25
C ILE A 499 11.44 -16.80 -16.26
N ASP A 500 11.13 -16.95 -17.53
CA ASP A 500 12.05 -16.65 -18.60
C ASP A 500 12.37 -15.14 -18.72
N LYS A 501 13.49 -14.82 -19.38
CA LYS A 501 14.00 -13.44 -19.49
C LYS A 501 13.02 -12.48 -20.21
N SER A 502 12.27 -12.97 -21.20
CA SER A 502 11.34 -12.12 -21.96
C SER A 502 10.14 -11.76 -21.11
N SER A 503 9.57 -12.74 -20.40
CA SER A 503 8.48 -12.55 -19.44
C SER A 503 8.89 -11.65 -18.27
N ALA A 504 10.13 -11.80 -17.78
CA ALA A 504 10.67 -10.94 -16.73
C ALA A 504 10.75 -9.47 -17.18
N LYS A 505 11.14 -9.22 -18.44
CA LYS A 505 11.17 -7.90 -19.03
C LYS A 505 9.77 -7.28 -19.13
N THR A 506 8.80 -8.01 -19.67
CA THR A 506 7.39 -7.58 -19.78
C THR A 506 6.80 -7.22 -18.42
N LEU A 507 7.03 -8.06 -17.38
CA LEU A 507 6.58 -7.76 -16.01
C LEU A 507 7.19 -6.49 -15.43
N GLY A 508 8.47 -6.24 -15.71
CA GLY A 508 9.15 -5.02 -15.27
C GLY A 508 8.62 -3.77 -15.95
N GLU A 509 8.32 -3.85 -17.25
CA GLU A 509 7.81 -2.74 -18.06
C GLU A 509 6.34 -2.40 -17.76
N THR A 510 5.54 -3.39 -17.32
CA THR A 510 4.11 -3.20 -17.03
C THR A 510 3.80 -2.82 -15.58
N GLY A 511 4.83 -2.57 -14.74
CA GLY A 511 4.66 -2.11 -13.36
C GLY A 511 4.20 -3.19 -12.37
N GLY A 512 4.28 -4.47 -12.75
CA GLY A 512 4.01 -5.62 -11.88
C GLY A 512 2.54 -5.90 -11.62
N LEU A 513 2.23 -6.40 -10.42
CA LEU A 513 0.88 -6.80 -10.00
C LEU A 513 0.14 -5.64 -9.34
N GLY A 514 -0.91 -5.17 -9.98
CA GLY A 514 -1.74 -4.05 -9.51
C GLY A 514 -1.03 -2.70 -9.63
N THR A 515 -1.79 -1.64 -9.53
CA THR A 515 -1.28 -0.26 -9.50
C THR A 515 -0.92 0.15 -8.07
N VAL A 516 -0.12 1.19 -7.92
CA VAL A 516 0.20 1.79 -6.60
C VAL A 516 -1.06 2.09 -5.79
N ALA A 517 -2.14 2.53 -6.45
CA ALA A 517 -3.41 2.84 -5.80
C ALA A 517 -4.16 1.61 -5.26
N THR A 518 -3.96 0.43 -5.85
CA THR A 518 -4.78 -0.77 -5.58
C THR A 518 -4.06 -1.84 -4.75
N ARG A 519 -2.72 -1.84 -4.68
CA ARG A 519 -1.95 -2.87 -3.97
C ARG A 519 -2.35 -3.01 -2.50
N ALA A 520 -2.50 -1.89 -1.79
CA ALA A 520 -2.91 -1.89 -0.38
C ALA A 520 -4.29 -2.52 -0.17
N ASP A 521 -5.26 -2.21 -1.05
CA ASP A 521 -6.62 -2.76 -0.98
C ASP A 521 -6.65 -4.26 -1.32
N ILE A 522 -5.78 -4.71 -2.23
CA ILE A 522 -5.63 -6.14 -2.55
C ILE A 522 -5.08 -6.91 -1.36
N ILE A 523 -4.03 -6.41 -0.70
CA ILE A 523 -3.47 -7.03 0.51
C ILE A 523 -4.53 -7.08 1.61
N GLU A 524 -5.25 -5.98 1.85
CA GLU A 524 -6.34 -5.93 2.82
C GLU A 524 -7.46 -6.92 2.47
N LYS A 525 -7.82 -7.04 1.18
CA LYS A 525 -8.81 -8.02 0.72
C LYS A 525 -8.39 -9.46 0.98
N LEU A 526 -7.11 -9.80 0.80
CA LEU A 526 -6.59 -11.13 1.13
C LEU A 526 -6.71 -11.43 2.63
N PHE A 527 -6.41 -10.47 3.52
CA PHE A 527 -6.64 -10.61 4.95
C PHE A 527 -8.13 -10.77 5.28
N ASN A 528 -8.99 -9.91 4.73
CA ASN A 528 -10.44 -9.92 4.98
C ASN A 528 -11.13 -11.17 4.43
N SER A 529 -10.55 -11.82 3.43
CA SER A 529 -11.01 -13.11 2.88
C SER A 529 -10.49 -14.31 3.68
N PHE A 530 -9.67 -14.07 4.72
CA PHE A 530 -9.03 -15.10 5.56
C PHE A 530 -8.20 -16.11 4.77
N VAL A 531 -7.56 -15.68 3.67
CA VAL A 531 -6.62 -16.52 2.91
C VAL A 531 -5.17 -16.31 3.32
N ILE A 532 -4.89 -15.21 4.01
CA ILE A 532 -3.62 -14.92 4.68
C ILE A 532 -3.88 -14.41 6.10
N GLU A 533 -2.89 -14.57 6.98
CA GLU A 533 -2.90 -14.04 8.34
C GLU A 533 -1.54 -13.46 8.73
N LYS A 534 -1.51 -12.65 9.81
CA LYS A 534 -0.27 -12.13 10.39
C LYS A 534 0.17 -12.99 11.57
N ARG A 535 1.47 -13.32 11.62
CA ARG A 535 2.18 -13.80 12.81
C ARG A 535 3.27 -12.79 13.18
N GLY A 536 2.99 -11.95 14.16
CA GLY A 536 3.84 -10.79 14.43
C GLY A 536 3.87 -9.83 13.24
N LYS A 537 5.04 -9.64 12.64
CA LYS A 537 5.23 -8.82 11.42
C LYS A 537 5.11 -9.63 10.13
N GLU A 538 5.14 -10.96 10.21
CA GLU A 538 5.17 -11.86 9.05
C GLU A 538 3.77 -12.16 8.53
N ILE A 539 3.67 -12.37 7.21
CA ILE A 539 2.45 -12.78 6.51
C ILE A 539 2.61 -14.26 6.15
N ILE A 540 1.63 -15.07 6.54
CA ILE A 540 1.57 -16.49 6.21
C ILE A 540 0.24 -16.83 5.54
N PRO A 541 0.22 -17.83 4.63
CA PRO A 541 -1.03 -18.31 4.06
C PRO A 541 -1.77 -19.19 5.09
N THR A 542 -3.09 -19.02 5.15
CA THR A 542 -3.96 -19.94 5.92
C THR A 542 -4.15 -21.26 5.17
N SER A 543 -4.73 -22.28 5.80
CA SER A 543 -5.16 -23.51 5.11
C SER A 543 -6.08 -23.19 3.93
N LYS A 544 -7.06 -22.29 4.14
CA LYS A 544 -7.94 -21.81 3.07
C LYS A 544 -7.17 -21.18 1.91
N GLY A 545 -6.14 -20.39 2.21
CA GLY A 545 -5.32 -19.73 1.19
C GLY A 545 -4.51 -20.72 0.35
N LYS A 546 -3.91 -21.73 0.97
CA LYS A 546 -3.18 -22.81 0.29
C LYS A 546 -4.12 -23.59 -0.63
N GLN A 547 -5.25 -24.07 -0.10
CA GLN A 547 -6.25 -24.78 -0.88
C GLN A 547 -6.79 -23.93 -2.05
N LEU A 548 -7.04 -22.63 -1.84
CA LEU A 548 -7.49 -21.76 -2.92
C LEU A 548 -6.51 -21.73 -4.09
N ILE A 549 -5.20 -21.67 -3.81
CA ILE A 549 -4.18 -21.67 -4.87
C ILE A 549 -4.14 -23.02 -5.61
N ASP A 550 -4.41 -24.14 -4.95
CA ASP A 550 -4.52 -25.44 -5.60
C ASP A 550 -5.72 -25.51 -6.56
N LEU A 551 -6.82 -24.84 -6.22
CA LEU A 551 -8.09 -24.83 -6.95
C LEU A 551 -8.17 -23.79 -8.08
N VAL A 552 -7.38 -22.72 -8.02
CA VAL A 552 -7.37 -21.66 -9.03
C VAL A 552 -6.65 -22.15 -10.29
N PRO A 553 -7.21 -21.92 -11.51
CA PRO A 553 -6.55 -22.24 -12.78
C PRO A 553 -5.13 -21.68 -12.87
N LYS A 554 -4.22 -22.47 -13.51
CA LYS A 554 -2.77 -22.15 -13.54
C LYS A 554 -2.44 -20.75 -14.04
N ASP A 555 -3.07 -20.34 -15.14
CA ASP A 555 -2.81 -19.03 -15.75
C ASP A 555 -3.20 -17.87 -14.84
N LEU A 556 -4.32 -18.01 -14.10
CA LEU A 556 -4.82 -16.96 -13.24
C LEU A 556 -3.96 -16.76 -11.97
N LYS A 557 -3.17 -17.73 -11.57
CA LYS A 557 -2.18 -17.60 -10.48
C LYS A 557 -0.80 -17.14 -10.96
N SER A 558 -0.61 -17.00 -12.27
CA SER A 558 0.63 -16.49 -12.85
C SER A 558 0.60 -14.97 -13.00
N PRO A 559 1.64 -14.23 -12.59
CA PRO A 559 1.77 -12.80 -12.89
C PRO A 559 1.82 -12.48 -14.37
N LEU A 560 2.22 -13.43 -15.22
CA LEU A 560 2.35 -13.26 -16.67
C LEU A 560 1.03 -12.90 -17.35
N LEU A 561 -0.08 -13.46 -16.88
CA LEU A 561 -1.41 -13.11 -17.41
C LEU A 561 -1.67 -11.60 -17.27
N THR A 562 -1.34 -11.05 -16.09
CA THR A 562 -1.50 -9.61 -15.83
C THR A 562 -0.58 -8.79 -16.72
N ALA A 563 0.68 -9.19 -16.88
CA ALA A 563 1.63 -8.51 -17.75
C ALA A 563 1.17 -8.48 -19.21
N ASN A 564 0.74 -9.62 -19.74
CA ASN A 564 0.24 -9.73 -21.11
C ASN A 564 -1.00 -8.84 -21.35
N TRP A 565 -1.92 -8.79 -20.39
CA TRP A 565 -3.07 -7.90 -20.49
C TRP A 565 -2.66 -6.43 -20.47
N GLU A 566 -1.79 -6.02 -19.57
CA GLU A 566 -1.35 -4.63 -19.49
C GLU A 566 -0.58 -4.21 -20.77
N GLU A 567 0.23 -5.10 -21.36
CA GLU A 567 0.87 -4.85 -22.65
C GLU A 567 -0.16 -4.63 -23.79
N MET A 568 -1.17 -5.52 -23.86
CA MET A 568 -2.25 -5.37 -24.85
C MET A 568 -3.04 -4.07 -24.65
N LEU A 569 -3.35 -3.73 -23.40
CA LEU A 569 -4.05 -2.50 -23.05
C LEU A 569 -3.21 -1.25 -23.36
N GLU A 570 -1.91 -1.32 -23.16
CA GLU A 570 -1.01 -0.24 -23.58
C GLU A 570 -0.97 -0.06 -25.11
N ARG A 571 -0.95 -1.16 -25.87
CA ARG A 571 -1.06 -1.09 -27.34
C ARG A 571 -2.38 -0.48 -27.77
N ILE A 572 -3.51 -0.82 -27.11
CA ILE A 572 -4.80 -0.20 -27.39
C ILE A 572 -4.77 1.30 -27.09
N SER A 573 -4.20 1.72 -25.97
CA SER A 573 -4.11 3.14 -25.59
C SER A 573 -3.29 3.97 -26.58
N LYS A 574 -2.30 3.36 -27.20
CA LYS A 574 -1.46 3.96 -28.27
C LYS A 574 -2.10 3.86 -29.67
N GLY A 575 -3.30 3.32 -29.81
CA GLY A 575 -3.98 3.13 -31.10
C GLY A 575 -3.39 2.02 -31.98
N LYS A 576 -2.52 1.17 -31.42
CA LYS A 576 -1.83 0.07 -32.12
C LYS A 576 -2.46 -1.31 -31.81
N GLY A 577 -3.50 -1.37 -30.99
CA GLY A 577 -4.18 -2.60 -30.57
C GLY A 577 -5.66 -2.58 -30.91
N ASP A 578 -6.26 -3.77 -31.08
CA ASP A 578 -7.68 -3.96 -31.34
C ASP A 578 -8.45 -4.27 -30.04
N SER A 579 -9.24 -3.30 -29.57
CA SER A 579 -10.06 -3.44 -28.35
C SER A 579 -11.16 -4.49 -28.49
N LYS A 580 -11.75 -4.65 -29.71
CA LYS A 580 -12.80 -5.65 -29.93
C LYS A 580 -12.24 -7.07 -29.87
N LYS A 581 -11.08 -7.27 -30.50
CA LYS A 581 -10.35 -8.55 -30.43
C LYS A 581 -9.97 -8.89 -28.98
N PHE A 582 -9.44 -7.92 -28.24
CA PHE A 582 -9.07 -8.12 -26.83
C PHE A 582 -10.27 -8.60 -26.00
N ILE A 583 -11.42 -7.93 -26.08
CA ILE A 583 -12.63 -8.33 -25.33
C ILE A 583 -13.16 -9.67 -25.80
N LYS A 584 -13.10 -10.00 -27.09
CA LYS A 584 -13.48 -11.33 -27.61
C LYS A 584 -12.59 -12.42 -27.00
N ASP A 585 -11.28 -12.20 -26.95
CA ASP A 585 -10.33 -13.15 -26.38
C ASP A 585 -10.56 -13.32 -24.87
N ILE A 586 -10.84 -12.23 -24.13
CA ILE A 586 -11.22 -12.28 -22.70
C ILE A 586 -12.51 -13.08 -22.48
N ARG A 587 -13.51 -12.94 -23.34
CA ARG A 587 -14.76 -13.73 -23.25
C ARG A 587 -14.50 -15.21 -23.45
N ASN A 588 -13.74 -15.58 -24.46
CA ASN A 588 -13.32 -16.96 -24.70
C ASN A 588 -12.51 -17.53 -23.52
N TYR A 589 -11.58 -16.75 -23.01
CA TYR A 589 -10.80 -17.11 -21.83
C TYR A 589 -11.69 -17.30 -20.60
N THR A 590 -12.70 -16.48 -20.40
CA THR A 590 -13.67 -16.61 -19.30
C THR A 590 -14.45 -17.93 -19.39
N VAL A 591 -14.86 -18.33 -20.60
CA VAL A 591 -15.50 -19.65 -20.83
C VAL A 591 -14.55 -20.77 -20.42
N ALA A 592 -13.32 -20.77 -20.93
CA ALA A 592 -12.32 -21.79 -20.62
C ALA A 592 -12.04 -21.87 -19.11
N LEU A 593 -11.89 -20.74 -18.42
CA LEU A 593 -11.70 -20.69 -16.97
C LEU A 593 -12.84 -21.33 -16.18
N VAL A 594 -14.08 -21.05 -16.58
CA VAL A 594 -15.27 -21.62 -15.91
C VAL A 594 -15.33 -23.13 -16.14
N GLU A 595 -15.05 -23.58 -17.36
CA GLU A 595 -14.99 -25.01 -17.68
C GLU A 595 -13.86 -25.73 -16.92
N ASP A 596 -12.68 -25.14 -16.84
CA ASP A 596 -11.54 -25.69 -16.06
C ASP A 596 -11.92 -25.85 -14.58
N VAL A 597 -12.59 -24.85 -14.00
CA VAL A 597 -13.13 -24.96 -12.64
C VAL A 597 -14.20 -26.05 -12.56
N LYS A 598 -15.13 -26.17 -13.53
CA LYS A 598 -16.19 -27.21 -13.53
C LYS A 598 -15.61 -28.62 -13.58
N LEU A 599 -14.60 -28.86 -14.42
CA LEU A 599 -14.00 -30.18 -14.66
C LEU A 599 -12.99 -30.57 -13.58
N GLY A 600 -12.39 -29.61 -12.85
CA GLY A 600 -11.39 -29.89 -11.83
C GLY A 600 -11.87 -30.92 -10.79
N GLU A 601 -11.04 -31.91 -10.47
CA GLU A 601 -11.36 -33.01 -9.53
C GLU A 601 -10.95 -32.70 -8.07
N SER A 602 -10.22 -31.63 -7.84
CA SER A 602 -9.73 -31.24 -6.52
C SER A 602 -10.89 -30.99 -5.53
N LYS A 603 -10.69 -31.30 -4.26
CA LYS A 603 -11.66 -31.10 -3.17
C LYS A 603 -11.22 -29.97 -2.27
N PHE A 604 -12.19 -29.24 -1.74
CA PHE A 604 -11.96 -28.23 -0.72
C PHE A 604 -12.35 -28.78 0.66
N HIS A 605 -11.44 -28.68 1.62
CA HIS A 605 -11.65 -29.12 3.00
C HIS A 605 -11.96 -27.91 3.90
N HIS A 606 -13.13 -27.92 4.52
CA HIS A 606 -13.55 -26.85 5.42
C HIS A 606 -12.91 -27.01 6.79
N ASP A 607 -11.99 -26.12 7.17
CA ASP A 607 -11.32 -26.14 8.49
C ASP A 607 -12.28 -25.80 9.64
N ASN A 608 -13.43 -25.20 9.34
CA ASN A 608 -14.47 -24.81 10.28
C ASN A 608 -15.65 -25.83 10.33
N LEU A 609 -15.40 -27.06 9.88
CA LEU A 609 -16.36 -28.14 9.99
C LEU A 609 -16.60 -28.49 11.47
N THR A 610 -17.86 -28.53 11.85
CA THR A 610 -18.23 -28.95 13.21
C THR A 610 -18.58 -30.44 13.23
N GLY A 611 -18.52 -31.09 14.40
CA GLY A 611 -19.01 -32.46 14.55
C GLY A 611 -20.55 -32.57 14.48
N LYS A 612 -21.26 -31.42 14.41
CA LYS A 612 -22.73 -31.37 14.39
C LYS A 612 -23.26 -31.65 12.98
N LYS A 613 -24.27 -32.52 12.88
CA LYS A 613 -24.98 -32.78 11.63
C LYS A 613 -26.16 -31.82 11.47
N CYS A 614 -26.45 -31.44 10.23
CA CYS A 614 -27.61 -30.65 9.87
C CYS A 614 -28.90 -31.42 10.14
N PRO A 615 -29.87 -30.87 10.87
CA PRO A 615 -31.13 -31.57 11.15
C PRO A 615 -32.02 -31.76 9.92
N GLN A 616 -31.79 -31.01 8.84
CA GLN A 616 -32.59 -31.11 7.62
C GLN A 616 -32.02 -32.13 6.59
N CYS A 617 -30.70 -32.17 6.40
CA CYS A 617 -30.10 -33.00 5.32
C CYS A 617 -29.03 -33.96 5.81
N GLY A 618 -28.71 -34.01 7.10
CA GLY A 618 -27.71 -34.93 7.69
C GLY A 618 -26.25 -34.61 7.40
N LYS A 619 -25.94 -33.66 6.48
CA LYS A 619 -24.56 -33.23 6.21
C LYS A 619 -23.98 -32.46 7.41
N TYR A 620 -22.66 -32.40 7.52
CA TYR A 620 -22.02 -31.64 8.61
C TYR A 620 -22.28 -30.14 8.51
N MET A 621 -22.23 -29.48 9.65
CA MET A 621 -22.39 -28.02 9.74
C MET A 621 -21.05 -27.32 9.87
N LEU A 622 -20.99 -26.11 9.35
CA LEU A 622 -19.80 -25.22 9.39
C LEU A 622 -20.03 -24.12 10.44
N GLU A 623 -19.08 -23.89 11.34
CA GLU A 623 -19.12 -22.72 12.21
C GLU A 623 -18.64 -21.49 11.42
N VAL A 624 -19.52 -20.50 11.26
CA VAL A 624 -19.25 -19.28 10.50
C VAL A 624 -19.43 -18.06 11.38
N LYS A 625 -18.42 -17.17 11.38
CA LYS A 625 -18.48 -15.87 12.05
C LYS A 625 -19.16 -14.85 11.13
N GLY A 626 -20.33 -14.39 11.51
CA GLY A 626 -21.10 -13.35 10.80
C GLY A 626 -20.99 -11.98 11.47
N LYS A 627 -21.61 -10.96 10.86
CA LYS A 627 -21.66 -9.60 11.43
C LYS A 627 -22.37 -9.53 12.79
N ASN A 628 -23.31 -10.43 13.03
CA ASN A 628 -24.18 -10.44 14.23
C ASN A 628 -23.79 -11.48 15.26
N GLY A 629 -22.74 -12.28 15.02
CA GLY A 629 -22.27 -13.36 15.88
C GLY A 629 -21.86 -14.60 15.10
N THR A 630 -21.61 -15.69 15.81
CA THR A 630 -21.25 -16.99 15.25
C THR A 630 -22.49 -17.83 15.00
N MET A 631 -22.56 -18.50 13.86
CA MET A 631 -23.66 -19.40 13.50
C MET A 631 -23.10 -20.71 12.94
N ASN A 632 -23.86 -21.80 13.13
CA ASN A 632 -23.69 -23.01 12.36
C ASN A 632 -24.51 -22.90 11.07
N VAL A 633 -23.89 -23.17 9.94
CA VAL A 633 -24.58 -23.23 8.65
C VAL A 633 -24.39 -24.62 8.05
N CYS A 634 -25.40 -25.14 7.38
CA CYS A 634 -25.26 -26.41 6.69
C CYS A 634 -24.15 -26.35 5.65
N GLN A 635 -23.34 -27.39 5.56
CA GLN A 635 -22.32 -27.55 4.54
C GLN A 635 -22.93 -27.52 3.14
N ASP A 636 -24.18 -27.99 3.02
CA ASP A 636 -24.95 -27.95 1.79
C ASP A 636 -25.63 -26.58 1.63
N ARG A 637 -25.24 -25.84 0.60
CA ARG A 637 -25.77 -24.51 0.31
C ARG A 637 -27.23 -24.55 -0.15
N GLU A 638 -27.66 -25.62 -0.82
CA GLU A 638 -29.03 -25.79 -1.27
C GLU A 638 -29.97 -26.07 -0.10
N CYS A 639 -29.51 -26.81 0.91
CA CYS A 639 -30.24 -27.02 2.14
C CYS A 639 -30.47 -25.71 2.91
N GLY A 640 -29.46 -24.84 2.96
CA GLY A 640 -29.57 -23.49 3.52
C GLY A 640 -29.83 -23.39 5.02
N TYR A 641 -29.88 -24.50 5.77
CA TYR A 641 -30.16 -24.50 7.21
C TYR A 641 -29.08 -23.72 8.00
N ARG A 642 -29.54 -22.88 8.93
CA ARG A 642 -28.68 -22.02 9.77
C ARG A 642 -29.17 -22.02 11.20
N GLU A 643 -28.23 -22.03 12.14
CA GLU A 643 -28.51 -21.98 13.58
C GLU A 643 -27.54 -20.96 14.23
N ASN A 644 -28.06 -19.98 14.95
CA ASN A 644 -27.22 -19.02 15.65
C ASN A 644 -26.64 -19.67 16.93
N ILE A 645 -25.31 -19.66 17.06
CA ILE A 645 -24.57 -20.13 18.26
C ILE A 645 -24.37 -18.97 19.23
N SER A 646 -24.19 -17.76 18.69
CA SER A 646 -23.87 -16.58 19.47
C SER A 646 -24.38 -15.31 18.82
N ARG A 647 -24.39 -14.23 19.59
CA ARG A 647 -24.67 -12.88 19.09
C ARG A 647 -23.68 -11.86 19.61
N ILE A 648 -23.27 -10.91 18.75
CA ILE A 648 -22.47 -9.76 19.19
C ILE A 648 -23.37 -8.81 19.97
N THR A 649 -22.89 -8.37 21.14
CA THR A 649 -23.61 -7.46 22.02
C THR A 649 -22.97 -6.07 22.04
N ASN A 650 -23.63 -5.11 22.65
CA ASN A 650 -23.05 -3.79 22.90
C ASN A 650 -22.13 -3.75 24.13
N ALA A 651 -22.10 -4.85 24.91
CA ALA A 651 -21.18 -4.99 26.04
C ALA A 651 -19.72 -5.01 25.54
N ARG A 652 -18.85 -4.32 26.25
CA ARG A 652 -17.43 -4.21 25.89
C ARG A 652 -16.56 -5.03 26.82
N CYS A 653 -15.53 -5.67 26.26
CA CYS A 653 -14.53 -6.39 27.01
C CYS A 653 -13.82 -5.45 28.00
N PRO A 654 -13.70 -5.82 29.29
CA PRO A 654 -12.98 -5.00 30.26
C PRO A 654 -11.50 -4.86 29.95
N GLU A 655 -10.90 -5.86 29.29
CA GLU A 655 -9.47 -5.91 28.98
C GLU A 655 -9.13 -5.12 27.69
N CYS A 656 -9.79 -5.45 26.56
CA CYS A 656 -9.41 -4.89 25.25
C CYS A 656 -10.46 -3.96 24.61
N LYS A 657 -11.56 -3.66 25.33
CA LYS A 657 -12.66 -2.75 24.93
C LYS A 657 -13.44 -3.16 23.67
N LYS A 658 -13.16 -4.29 23.04
CA LYS A 658 -13.92 -4.82 21.90
C LYS A 658 -15.32 -5.25 22.34
N LYS A 659 -16.29 -5.23 21.42
CA LYS A 659 -17.65 -5.76 21.68
C LYS A 659 -17.59 -7.24 22.01
N LEU A 660 -18.33 -7.65 23.04
CA LEU A 660 -18.40 -9.05 23.48
C LEU A 660 -19.44 -9.84 22.70
N GLU A 661 -19.12 -11.10 22.48
CA GLU A 661 -19.99 -12.11 21.90
C GLU A 661 -20.66 -12.91 23.03
N LEU A 662 -21.98 -13.02 23.00
CA LEU A 662 -22.75 -13.83 23.97
C LEU A 662 -23.04 -15.18 23.36
N ARG A 663 -22.50 -16.26 23.93
CA ARG A 663 -22.69 -17.66 23.50
C ARG A 663 -23.53 -18.43 24.51
N GLY A 664 -24.25 -19.45 24.03
CA GLY A 664 -25.01 -20.39 24.83
C GLY A 664 -26.50 -20.03 24.99
N HIS A 665 -27.25 -20.89 25.68
CA HIS A 665 -28.69 -20.79 25.88
C HIS A 665 -29.02 -20.81 27.39
N GLY A 666 -30.15 -20.24 27.77
CA GLY A 666 -30.65 -20.24 29.16
C GLY A 666 -29.65 -19.57 30.11
N GLU A 667 -29.49 -20.20 31.29
CA GLU A 667 -28.58 -19.73 32.35
C GLU A 667 -27.09 -19.98 32.07
N GLY A 668 -26.77 -20.82 31.08
CA GLY A 668 -25.42 -21.15 30.65
C GLY A 668 -24.77 -20.11 29.74
N LYS A 669 -25.36 -18.92 29.51
CA LYS A 669 -24.83 -17.89 28.64
C LYS A 669 -23.52 -17.30 29.16
N ILE A 670 -22.54 -17.20 28.25
CA ILE A 670 -21.20 -16.71 28.55
C ILE A 670 -20.84 -15.58 27.58
N TYR A 671 -20.33 -14.47 28.11
CA TYR A 671 -19.67 -13.44 27.32
C TYR A 671 -18.25 -13.89 26.98
N ILE A 672 -17.89 -13.80 25.71
CA ILE A 672 -16.56 -14.14 25.18
C ILE A 672 -16.04 -12.95 24.38
N CYS A 673 -14.77 -12.60 24.56
CA CYS A 673 -14.12 -11.59 23.72
C CYS A 673 -13.68 -12.22 22.38
N PRO A 674 -14.09 -11.66 21.21
CA PRO A 674 -13.67 -12.16 19.91
C PRO A 674 -12.27 -11.66 19.49
N GLY A 675 -11.53 -10.96 20.37
CA GLY A 675 -10.19 -10.46 20.10
C GLY A 675 -9.15 -11.59 20.04
N ALA A 676 -8.35 -11.66 18.98
CA ALA A 676 -7.36 -12.73 18.75
C ALA A 676 -6.36 -12.92 19.91
N ASN A 677 -6.05 -11.85 20.65
CA ASN A 677 -5.09 -11.86 21.77
C ASN A 677 -5.77 -11.60 23.12
N CYS A 678 -7.08 -11.85 23.24
CA CYS A 678 -7.84 -11.64 24.49
C CYS A 678 -8.65 -12.86 24.82
N ASN A 679 -8.35 -13.47 25.97
CA ASN A 679 -9.01 -14.70 26.44
C ASN A 679 -10.17 -14.43 27.39
N PHE A 680 -10.68 -13.22 27.45
CA PHE A 680 -11.76 -12.86 28.36
C PHE A 680 -13.01 -13.71 28.15
N ARG A 681 -13.46 -14.36 29.22
CA ARG A 681 -14.69 -15.15 29.28
C ARG A 681 -15.34 -14.94 30.64
N GLU A 682 -16.65 -14.67 30.66
CA GLU A 682 -17.40 -14.48 31.91
C GLU A 682 -18.87 -14.88 31.74
N LYS A 683 -19.48 -15.52 32.74
CA LYS A 683 -20.91 -15.84 32.71
C LYS A 683 -21.76 -14.57 32.65
N GLU A 684 -22.87 -14.58 31.88
CA GLU A 684 -23.77 -13.43 31.72
C GLU A 684 -24.22 -12.89 33.09
N SER A 685 -24.57 -13.76 34.03
CA SER A 685 -24.99 -13.40 35.37
C SER A 685 -23.93 -12.65 36.18
N GLN A 686 -22.67 -13.07 36.06
CA GLN A 686 -21.53 -12.42 36.74
C GLN A 686 -21.19 -11.07 36.08
N PHE A 687 -21.21 -11.04 34.75
CA PHE A 687 -20.97 -9.81 34.00
C PHE A 687 -22.02 -8.74 34.32
N LYS A 688 -23.31 -9.09 34.38
CA LYS A 688 -24.38 -8.17 34.73
C LYS A 688 -24.22 -7.64 36.17
N LYS A 689 -23.92 -8.50 37.14
CA LYS A 689 -23.67 -8.09 38.54
C LYS A 689 -22.52 -7.10 38.64
N ARG A 690 -21.43 -7.34 37.92
CA ARG A 690 -20.28 -6.43 37.89
C ARG A 690 -20.62 -5.09 37.21
N PHE A 691 -21.38 -5.12 36.12
CA PHE A 691 -21.80 -3.92 35.38
C PHE A 691 -22.76 -3.06 36.25
N GLU A 692 -23.67 -3.68 36.98
CA GLU A 692 -24.57 -2.99 37.90
C GLU A 692 -23.82 -2.38 39.07
N LYS A 693 -22.81 -3.09 39.61
CA LYS A 693 -21.96 -2.57 40.70
C LYS A 693 -21.16 -1.35 40.26
N ASN A 694 -20.57 -1.38 39.07
CA ASN A 694 -19.83 -0.26 38.49
C ASN A 694 -20.72 0.94 38.13
N ASN A 695 -21.94 0.71 37.62
CA ASN A 695 -22.90 1.77 37.34
C ASN A 695 -23.46 2.43 38.62
N LYS A 696 -23.64 1.67 39.69
CA LYS A 696 -24.05 2.22 41.00
C LYS A 696 -22.93 3.09 41.61
N THR A 697 -21.67 2.71 41.43
CA THR A 697 -20.51 3.49 41.89
C THR A 697 -20.35 4.78 41.07
N ASN A 698 -20.48 4.71 39.76
CA ASN A 698 -20.45 5.90 38.91
C ASN A 698 -21.62 6.88 39.14
N LYS A 699 -22.83 6.37 39.35
CA LYS A 699 -23.96 7.26 39.69
C LYS A 699 -23.77 7.97 41.02
N ARG A 700 -23.18 7.31 42.04
CA ARG A 700 -22.84 7.94 43.32
C ARG A 700 -21.76 9.00 43.16
N GLU A 701 -20.76 8.73 42.33
CA GLU A 701 -19.64 9.65 42.08
C GLU A 701 -20.08 10.88 41.23
N VAL A 702 -20.93 10.67 40.22
CA VAL A 702 -21.54 11.73 39.41
C VAL A 702 -22.47 12.59 40.30
N ASN A 703 -23.28 11.98 41.17
CA ASN A 703 -24.13 12.72 42.13
C ASN A 703 -23.29 13.48 43.15
N ARG A 704 -22.13 12.96 43.57
CA ARG A 704 -21.21 13.65 44.48
C ARG A 704 -20.52 14.85 43.81
N ILE A 705 -20.15 14.69 42.56
CA ILE A 705 -19.58 15.77 41.71
C ILE A 705 -20.66 16.85 41.44
N MET A 706 -21.88 16.42 41.06
CA MET A 706 -23.00 17.39 40.87
C MET A 706 -23.37 18.11 42.17
N GLN A 707 -23.33 17.46 43.34
CA GLN A 707 -23.54 18.14 44.63
C GLN A 707 -22.40 19.11 44.95
N LYS A 708 -21.15 18.77 44.62
CA LYS A 708 -19.99 19.64 44.76
C LYS A 708 -20.10 20.87 43.85
N MET A 709 -20.43 20.67 42.58
CA MET A 709 -20.64 21.75 41.62
C MET A 709 -21.82 22.65 42.02
N LYS A 710 -22.92 22.09 42.60
CA LYS A 710 -24.03 22.90 43.14
C LYS A 710 -23.66 23.67 44.39
N LYS A 711 -22.74 23.13 45.23
CA LYS A 711 -22.22 23.89 46.39
C LYS A 711 -21.29 25.03 45.96
N GLU A 712 -20.39 24.74 45.05
CA GLU A 712 -19.48 25.73 44.45
C GLU A 712 -20.26 26.81 43.68
N ALA A 713 -21.31 26.47 42.93
CA ALA A 713 -22.18 27.44 42.27
C ALA A 713 -23.06 28.30 43.24
N ASN A 714 -23.28 27.82 44.47
CA ASN A 714 -23.96 28.61 45.52
C ASN A 714 -23.00 29.43 46.39
N GLU A 715 -21.70 29.16 46.37
CA GLU A 715 -20.66 29.96 47.04
C GLU A 715 -20.13 31.10 46.20
N ASP A 716 -20.35 31.10 44.87
CA ASP A 716 -19.93 32.17 43.94
C ASP A 716 -20.97 33.27 43.69
N VAL A 717 -21.94 33.47 44.60
CA VAL A 717 -22.87 34.61 44.55
C VAL A 717 -22.27 35.81 45.31
N ASN A 718 -21.07 36.22 44.98
CA ASN A 718 -20.53 37.57 45.23
C ASN A 718 -19.61 37.98 44.05
N ASN A 719 -20.25 38.23 42.91
CA ASN A 719 -19.55 38.74 41.75
C ASN A 719 -19.93 40.21 41.55
N PRO A 720 -19.00 41.16 41.68
CA PRO A 720 -19.25 42.59 41.53
C PRO A 720 -19.77 43.04 40.14
N PHE A 721 -19.77 42.08 39.16
CA PHE A 721 -20.29 42.33 37.80
C PHE A 721 -21.79 42.12 37.65
N ALA A 722 -22.49 41.49 38.59
CA ALA A 722 -23.94 41.30 38.53
C ALA A 722 -24.70 42.59 38.81
N ASP A 723 -24.16 43.49 39.66
CA ASP A 723 -24.76 44.78 39.98
C ASP A 723 -24.63 45.81 38.86
N LEU A 724 -23.70 45.65 37.92
CA LEU A 724 -23.48 46.56 36.78
C LEU A 724 -24.44 46.30 35.61
N LEU A 725 -25.01 45.08 35.51
CA LEU A 725 -25.92 44.70 34.42
C LEU A 725 -27.41 44.91 34.74
N SER A 726 -27.76 45.13 36.03
CA SER A 726 -29.15 45.38 36.44
C SER A 726 -29.63 46.82 36.15
N GLY A 727 -28.73 47.72 35.70
CA GLY A 727 -29.00 49.13 35.40
C GLY A 727 -29.24 49.45 33.92
N LEU A 728 -29.13 48.50 33.00
CA LEU A 728 -29.33 48.73 31.56
C LEU A 728 -30.73 48.27 31.13
N LYS A 729 -31.63 49.20 31.01
CA LYS A 729 -32.91 49.06 30.29
C LYS A 729 -32.60 49.15 28.80
N PHE A 730 -32.96 48.09 28.06
CA PHE A 730 -33.05 48.11 26.60
C PHE A 730 -34.49 48.46 26.22
N ASP A 731 -34.66 49.60 25.59
CA ASP A 731 -35.85 49.92 24.78
C ASP A 731 -35.76 49.23 23.45
#